data_771bd5ac36af2d076443e9965254eb32
#
_entry.id   771bd5ac36af2d076443e9965254eb32
#
_cell.length_a   1.000
_cell.length_b   1.000
_cell.length_c   1.000
_cell.angle_alpha   90.00
_cell.angle_beta   90.00
_cell.angle_gamma   90.00
#
_symmetry.space_group_name_H-M   'P 1'
#
loop_
_entity.id
_entity.type
_entity.pdbx_description
1 polymer ?
#
loop_
_entity_poly.entity_id
_entity_poly.type
_entity_poly.pdbx_seq_one_letter_code
_entity_poly.pdbx_strand_id
1 'polypeptide(L)'
;MKNKILILFIVCTSFFGFAQSEKDIINITKDYDVALIKSKAKEFKILEEKERTRAYKYALENNIPLSYSDEKGNFHQLMKLTPDGHPIYFSTENQAAAKSTRAVHLNTGGSLGLTLNGQGMVARVWDGGKVRTQHNHFGTRVVCVDDAASTDYNFHATHVTGTVLANGATNIRGMAYEATGRTFNWTDDETEVLDEVLGGMLISNHSYGVPVTSTTNVTLPAWYIGTYDSDAKNWDEISYLSPYYLMVASAGNSGDDQNNSDPIAFGFDKLTGNKTAKNNLVVANAEDAVVDVNGNLTSPLIINSSSSQGPTDDRRIKPDITGNGTGLLSTGSNGNSATTTLTGTSMASPNVAGTLLLLQQHHNNLTTKFMKAATLKGLACHTADDSGNVGPDAVFGWGLLNAKAAAQAITSNGLNAWISEERLNQNQTYSITVKSLGSLPLIATASWTDVPGDPNNGQRPANDLQRALVNDLDIRITQNGNTYYPWKLNDNPGSNSTRIGDNNIDNVEQVKIDTPVAGDYVITVTHKGTLVNNKQDFSLIITGISSSFAIVPTSNDLEVCANQDATYTFNYSQIGTTTTNFTATGLPSGATAVFTPATRNSNGPVTMTISNLSIVNPGSYSVGIVGNNGTESETRFKNLKIYSSTFSPVILTNPTNNQVGIATTVNLSWNTQANAESYRLQVSTSSNFTTTLLDTTINQNSYIISNLSQQTYYYWRVSPSNRCGTGILSNATVNSFQTGILSCGNEFLATNFSNATIASTANASASVPILVTGGLTIGDLNVALNITHTYIQDFKVKLTGPASIGSPVITLLDQPCGDNDNVNCIMDDDGAAVACGTSVPALTGNVVPSETLTSLNGLIADGTWTLTVDDPYNGDGGTINSVKLIICNIQLPLSTVDTTFSNLKIYPNPTSGFVNIDLGNQNLESNSIVKLFDIQGRIISTKEMKTAVDNINISNLSDGVYIITIENGSSKTTKKIVLAK
;
A
#
# COMPACT_ATOMS: atom_id res chain seq x y z
N MET A 1 16.28 -14.89 71.20
CA MET A 1 16.04 -15.61 69.95
C MET A 1 14.94 -14.88 69.17
N LYS A 2 15.33 -14.14 68.11
CA LYS A 2 14.43 -13.33 67.30
C LYS A 2 14.18 -14.08 65.97
N ASN A 3 13.01 -14.62 65.81
CA ASN A 3 12.57 -15.22 64.51
C ASN A 3 12.26 -14.10 63.52
N LYS A 4 13.03 -14.03 62.45
CA LYS A 4 12.70 -13.20 61.27
C LYS A 4 11.78 -14.05 60.34
N ILE A 5 10.54 -13.64 60.23
CA ILE A 5 9.60 -14.15 59.23
C ILE A 5 9.94 -13.42 57.90
N LEU A 6 10.42 -14.15 56.93
CA LEU A 6 10.67 -13.72 55.57
C LEU A 6 9.34 -13.83 54.80
N ILE A 7 8.63 -12.71 54.55
CA ILE A 7 7.47 -12.65 53.69
C ILE A 7 7.95 -12.59 52.29
N LEU A 8 7.77 -13.72 51.57
CA LEU A 8 8.01 -13.83 50.12
C LEU A 8 6.79 -13.18 49.39
N PHE A 9 7.01 -11.98 48.90
CA PHE A 9 6.06 -11.33 47.97
C PHE A 9 6.16 -12.10 46.63
N ILE A 10 5.23 -13.02 46.37
CA ILE A 10 4.99 -13.56 45.04
C ILE A 10 4.28 -12.46 44.26
N VAL A 11 5.00 -11.72 43.45
CA VAL A 11 4.42 -10.86 42.41
C VAL A 11 3.84 -11.81 41.36
N CYS A 12 2.56 -12.05 41.41
CA CYS A 12 1.82 -12.62 40.28
C CYS A 12 1.80 -11.56 39.17
N THR A 13 2.80 -11.58 38.34
CA THR A 13 2.68 -10.99 37.00
C THR A 13 1.68 -11.85 36.26
N SER A 14 0.45 -11.34 36.12
CA SER A 14 -0.50 -11.87 35.17
C SER A 14 0.12 -11.75 33.78
N PHE A 15 0.75 -12.82 33.33
CA PHE A 15 1.03 -12.99 31.91
C PHE A 15 -0.32 -13.01 31.19
N PHE A 16 -0.69 -11.89 30.59
CA PHE A 16 -1.65 -11.92 29.49
C PHE A 16 -0.97 -12.75 28.39
N GLY A 17 -1.29 -14.01 28.32
CA GLY A 17 -0.82 -14.87 27.26
C GLY A 17 -1.38 -14.37 25.94
N PHE A 18 -0.59 -13.64 25.17
CA PHE A 18 -0.86 -13.49 23.76
C PHE A 18 -0.87 -14.91 23.17
N ALA A 19 -1.98 -15.29 22.54
CA ALA A 19 -2.11 -16.64 21.98
C ALA A 19 -1.11 -16.87 20.84
N GLN A 20 -0.75 -15.80 20.08
CA GLN A 20 0.39 -15.81 19.15
C GLN A 20 1.68 -15.48 19.90
N SER A 21 2.73 -16.24 19.66
CA SER A 21 4.03 -15.95 20.27
C SER A 21 4.63 -14.65 19.70
N GLU A 22 5.50 -13.99 20.46
CA GLU A 22 6.24 -12.81 19.99
C GLU A 22 7.00 -13.11 18.68
N LYS A 23 7.52 -14.32 18.53
CA LYS A 23 8.14 -14.80 17.29
C LYS A 23 7.15 -14.85 16.12
N ASP A 24 5.91 -15.26 16.36
CA ASP A 24 4.89 -15.29 15.31
C ASP A 24 4.52 -13.89 14.87
N ILE A 25 4.34 -12.97 15.81
CA ILE A 25 4.07 -11.56 15.52
C ILE A 25 5.20 -10.96 14.68
N ILE A 26 6.47 -11.17 15.08
CA ILE A 26 7.63 -10.72 14.32
C ILE A 26 7.64 -11.34 12.91
N ASN A 27 7.35 -12.62 12.77
CA ASN A 27 7.32 -13.28 11.46
C ASN A 27 6.21 -12.75 10.54
N ILE A 28 5.06 -12.37 11.09
CA ILE A 28 3.94 -11.79 10.35
C ILE A 28 4.26 -10.35 9.93
N THR A 29 4.77 -9.55 10.85
CA THR A 29 4.90 -8.09 10.69
C THR A 29 6.25 -7.64 10.14
N LYS A 30 7.24 -8.53 9.98
CA LYS A 30 8.61 -8.19 9.57
C LYS A 30 8.72 -7.42 8.24
N ASP A 31 7.80 -7.67 7.33
CA ASP A 31 7.77 -7.07 6.00
C ASP A 31 6.74 -5.92 5.92
N TYR A 32 6.10 -5.54 7.04
CA TYR A 32 5.14 -4.44 7.08
C TYR A 32 5.86 -3.09 7.17
N ASP A 33 5.38 -2.10 6.44
CA ASP A 33 5.78 -0.71 6.65
C ASP A 33 5.02 -0.14 7.86
N VAL A 34 5.58 -0.38 9.05
CA VAL A 34 4.98 0.03 10.33
C VAL A 34 4.74 1.55 10.40
N ALA A 35 5.61 2.35 9.78
CA ALA A 35 5.47 3.81 9.79
C ALA A 35 4.28 4.24 8.93
N LEU A 36 4.14 3.65 7.75
CA LEU A 36 3.02 3.91 6.85
C LEU A 36 1.69 3.43 7.45
N ILE A 37 1.64 2.23 8.04
CA ILE A 37 0.43 1.71 8.70
C ILE A 37 -0.03 2.66 9.82
N LYS A 38 0.88 3.12 10.68
CA LYS A 38 0.54 4.08 11.74
C LYS A 38 0.08 5.44 11.21
N SER A 39 0.64 5.88 10.08
CA SER A 39 0.20 7.11 9.41
C SER A 39 -1.21 6.96 8.86
N LYS A 40 -1.52 5.82 8.25
CA LYS A 40 -2.85 5.51 7.70
C LYS A 40 -3.89 5.34 8.82
N ALA A 41 -3.57 4.69 9.91
CA ALA A 41 -4.45 4.61 11.07
C ALA A 41 -4.86 6.01 11.58
N LYS A 42 -3.92 6.95 11.63
CA LYS A 42 -4.21 8.34 11.99
C LYS A 42 -5.09 9.05 10.96
N GLU A 43 -4.82 8.82 9.67
CA GLU A 43 -5.60 9.40 8.56
C GLU A 43 -7.06 8.89 8.62
N PHE A 44 -7.26 7.57 8.73
CA PHE A 44 -8.59 6.97 8.79
C PHE A 44 -9.38 7.42 10.02
N LYS A 45 -8.73 7.49 11.18
CA LYS A 45 -9.39 8.01 12.40
C LYS A 45 -9.96 9.42 12.20
N ILE A 46 -9.22 10.30 11.54
CA ILE A 46 -9.67 11.66 11.23
C ILE A 46 -10.87 11.62 10.27
N LEU A 47 -10.81 10.74 9.27
CA LEU A 47 -11.89 10.58 8.28
C LEU A 47 -13.16 10.03 8.94
N GLU A 48 -13.06 8.95 9.72
CA GLU A 48 -14.18 8.34 10.43
C GLU A 48 -14.88 9.32 11.39
N GLU A 49 -14.10 10.06 12.19
CA GLU A 49 -14.64 11.09 13.10
C GLU A 49 -15.39 12.18 12.34
N LYS A 50 -14.86 12.57 11.18
CA LYS A 50 -15.44 13.59 10.32
C LYS A 50 -16.75 13.14 9.68
N GLU A 51 -16.78 11.95 9.10
CA GLU A 51 -18.00 11.39 8.49
C GLU A 51 -19.11 11.16 9.51
N ARG A 52 -18.78 10.67 10.70
CA ARG A 52 -19.70 10.48 11.80
C ARG A 52 -20.29 11.81 12.28
N THR A 53 -19.47 12.86 12.37
CA THR A 53 -19.91 14.21 12.72
C THR A 53 -20.91 14.76 11.69
N ARG A 54 -20.61 14.60 10.41
CA ARG A 54 -21.50 14.99 9.30
C ARG A 54 -22.84 14.27 9.38
N ALA A 55 -22.82 12.95 9.56
CA ALA A 55 -24.01 12.13 9.65
C ALA A 55 -24.89 12.51 10.87
N TYR A 56 -24.29 12.76 12.01
CA TYR A 56 -25.02 13.14 13.23
C TYR A 56 -25.65 14.53 13.11
N LYS A 57 -24.95 15.50 12.52
CA LYS A 57 -25.51 16.83 12.22
C LYS A 57 -26.72 16.70 11.30
N TYR A 58 -26.61 15.96 10.21
CA TYR A 58 -27.71 15.70 9.27
C TYR A 58 -28.89 15.02 9.96
N ALA A 59 -28.65 14.04 10.81
CA ALA A 59 -29.70 13.34 11.56
C ALA A 59 -30.48 14.28 12.47
N LEU A 60 -29.79 15.18 13.17
CA LEU A 60 -30.45 16.20 14.02
C LEU A 60 -31.27 17.19 13.19
N GLU A 61 -30.77 17.64 12.07
CA GLU A 61 -31.45 18.59 11.17
C GLU A 61 -32.66 17.99 10.48
N ASN A 62 -32.62 16.69 10.13
CA ASN A 62 -33.69 15.99 9.43
C ASN A 62 -34.58 15.13 10.34
N ASN A 63 -34.33 15.16 11.66
CA ASN A 63 -35.11 14.43 12.69
C ASN A 63 -35.14 12.91 12.42
N ILE A 64 -34.04 12.34 11.99
CA ILE A 64 -33.86 10.88 11.80
C ILE A 64 -33.09 10.29 12.99
N PRO A 65 -33.36 9.01 13.37
CA PRO A 65 -32.74 8.41 14.54
C PRO A 65 -31.26 8.13 14.33
N LEU A 66 -30.43 8.44 15.32
CA LEU A 66 -29.00 8.05 15.32
C LEU A 66 -28.83 6.54 15.45
N SER A 67 -29.76 5.88 16.15
CA SER A 67 -29.81 4.42 16.27
C SER A 67 -31.23 3.96 16.58
N TYR A 68 -31.56 2.73 16.18
CA TYR A 68 -32.85 2.11 16.50
C TYR A 68 -32.73 0.58 16.38
N SER A 69 -33.75 -0.14 16.93
CA SER A 69 -33.93 -1.58 16.66
C SER A 69 -35.22 -1.79 15.87
N ASP A 70 -35.15 -2.69 14.88
CA ASP A 70 -36.31 -3.04 14.09
C ASP A 70 -37.20 -4.10 14.78
N GLU A 71 -38.32 -4.44 14.16
CA GLU A 71 -39.27 -5.42 14.70
C GLU A 71 -38.69 -6.85 14.83
N LYS A 72 -37.60 -7.13 14.08
CA LYS A 72 -36.89 -8.42 14.13
C LYS A 72 -35.79 -8.42 15.20
N GLY A 73 -35.57 -7.28 15.84
CA GLY A 73 -34.56 -7.08 16.90
C GLY A 73 -33.18 -6.72 16.38
N ASN A 74 -33.03 -6.44 15.09
CA ASN A 74 -31.74 -5.96 14.56
C ASN A 74 -31.44 -4.55 15.05
N PHE A 75 -30.19 -4.30 15.41
CA PHE A 75 -29.74 -2.98 15.81
C PHE A 75 -29.20 -2.23 14.59
N HIS A 76 -29.58 -0.97 14.47
CA HIS A 76 -29.16 -0.08 13.38
C HIS A 76 -28.53 1.17 13.99
N GLN A 77 -27.38 1.58 13.46
CA GLN A 77 -26.68 2.80 13.87
C GLN A 77 -26.25 3.60 12.65
N LEU A 78 -26.53 4.90 12.67
CA LEU A 78 -26.10 5.82 11.63
C LEU A 78 -24.57 6.02 11.69
N MET A 79 -23.87 5.69 10.63
CA MET A 79 -22.41 5.76 10.57
C MET A 79 -21.91 6.95 9.76
N LYS A 80 -22.46 7.15 8.59
CA LYS A 80 -22.06 8.22 7.66
C LYS A 80 -23.17 8.58 6.69
N LEU A 81 -22.93 9.52 5.79
CA LEU A 81 -23.77 9.81 4.65
C LEU A 81 -23.03 9.44 3.35
N THR A 82 -23.76 9.03 2.34
CA THR A 82 -23.22 9.00 0.97
C THR A 82 -22.80 10.41 0.53
N PRO A 83 -21.97 10.56 -0.52
CA PRO A 83 -21.63 11.87 -1.05
C PRO A 83 -22.84 12.74 -1.40
N ASP A 84 -23.92 12.13 -1.88
CA ASP A 84 -25.21 12.79 -2.23
C ASP A 84 -26.20 12.89 -1.07
N GLY A 85 -25.77 12.59 0.17
CA GLY A 85 -26.48 12.89 1.43
C GLY A 85 -27.43 11.80 1.92
N HIS A 86 -27.41 10.56 1.41
CA HIS A 86 -28.25 9.48 1.93
C HIS A 86 -27.67 8.91 3.23
N PRO A 87 -28.52 8.69 4.28
CA PRO A 87 -28.08 8.09 5.56
C PRO A 87 -27.65 6.63 5.40
N ILE A 88 -26.49 6.29 5.92
CA ILE A 88 -25.92 4.93 5.94
C ILE A 88 -26.03 4.36 7.35
N TYR A 89 -26.79 3.27 7.51
CA TYR A 89 -26.94 2.52 8.75
C TYR A 89 -26.31 1.14 8.63
N PHE A 90 -25.60 0.70 9.67
CA PHE A 90 -25.12 -0.68 9.83
C PHE A 90 -26.15 -1.55 10.54
N SER A 91 -26.28 -2.85 10.19
CA SER A 91 -27.35 -3.78 10.64
C SER A 91 -26.90 -5.26 10.80
N THR A 92 -27.63 -6.10 11.59
CA THR A 92 -27.21 -7.43 12.13
C THR A 92 -28.17 -8.61 11.92
N GLU A 93 -27.71 -9.99 11.89
CA GLU A 93 -28.54 -11.26 11.85
C GLU A 93 -27.77 -12.62 11.82
N ASN A 94 -28.40 -13.89 12.14
CA ASN A 94 -27.68 -15.20 12.32
C ASN A 94 -28.37 -16.60 12.36
N GLN A 95 -27.63 -17.77 12.14
CA GLN A 95 -27.58 -19.16 12.79
C GLN A 95 -27.05 -20.42 12.03
N ALA A 96 -26.62 -21.63 12.63
CA ALA A 96 -26.17 -23.09 12.42
C ALA A 96 -25.09 -23.54 11.41
N ALA A 97 -23.81 -23.86 11.80
CA ALA A 97 -22.72 -23.75 10.84
C ALA A 97 -21.59 -24.81 10.78
N ALA A 98 -21.18 -25.42 11.90
CA ALA A 98 -19.92 -26.20 11.92
C ALA A 98 -19.89 -27.47 11.06
N LYS A 99 -21.05 -28.08 10.80
CA LYS A 99 -21.17 -29.25 9.90
C LYS A 99 -21.10 -28.82 8.45
N SER A 100 -21.81 -27.75 8.10
CA SER A 100 -21.89 -27.24 6.74
C SER A 100 -20.53 -26.89 6.18
N THR A 101 -19.69 -26.18 6.96
CA THR A 101 -18.32 -25.82 6.54
C THR A 101 -17.27 -26.89 6.80
N ARG A 102 -17.65 -28.04 7.36
CA ARG A 102 -16.76 -29.17 7.73
C ARG A 102 -15.73 -28.86 8.80
N ALA A 103 -15.87 -27.79 9.56
CA ALA A 103 -15.01 -27.52 10.72
C ALA A 103 -14.95 -28.71 11.70
N VAL A 104 -16.07 -29.42 11.85
CA VAL A 104 -16.14 -30.66 12.71
C VAL A 104 -15.13 -31.74 12.33
N HIS A 105 -14.69 -31.83 11.10
CA HIS A 105 -13.68 -32.81 10.65
C HIS A 105 -12.26 -32.39 11.08
N LEU A 106 -12.00 -31.14 11.38
CA LEU A 106 -10.71 -30.58 11.80
C LEU A 106 -10.57 -30.60 13.33
N ASN A 107 -11.70 -30.40 14.03
CA ASN A 107 -11.72 -30.38 15.49
C ASN A 107 -11.32 -31.71 16.10
N THR A 108 -11.01 -31.71 17.40
CA THR A 108 -10.71 -32.90 18.17
C THR A 108 -11.82 -33.98 18.01
N GLY A 109 -11.44 -35.18 17.60
CA GLY A 109 -12.35 -36.28 17.32
C GLY A 109 -12.97 -36.26 15.92
N GLY A 110 -12.60 -35.30 15.08
CA GLY A 110 -13.01 -35.26 13.68
C GLY A 110 -12.34 -36.31 12.80
N SER A 111 -12.89 -36.55 11.60
CA SER A 111 -12.47 -37.66 10.72
C SER A 111 -11.05 -37.52 10.16
N LEU A 112 -10.46 -36.34 10.21
CA LEU A 112 -9.07 -36.13 9.79
C LEU A 112 -8.04 -36.49 10.88
N GLY A 113 -8.48 -36.81 12.11
CA GLY A 113 -7.59 -37.12 13.23
C GLY A 113 -6.76 -35.90 13.70
N LEU A 114 -7.16 -34.71 13.30
CA LEU A 114 -6.54 -33.45 13.71
C LEU A 114 -7.09 -32.99 15.07
N THR A 115 -6.37 -32.08 15.72
CA THR A 115 -6.79 -31.53 17.01
C THR A 115 -6.72 -29.98 16.90
N LEU A 116 -7.49 -29.46 15.95
CA LEU A 116 -7.52 -28.05 15.64
C LEU A 116 -8.77 -27.41 16.27
N ASN A 117 -8.61 -26.76 17.40
CA ASN A 117 -9.71 -26.12 18.12
C ASN A 117 -9.47 -24.61 18.26
N GLY A 118 -8.39 -24.08 17.66
CA GLY A 118 -7.97 -22.68 17.75
C GLY A 118 -6.91 -22.40 18.82
N GLN A 119 -6.28 -23.44 19.40
CA GLN A 119 -5.21 -23.24 20.39
C GLN A 119 -4.07 -22.41 19.78
N GLY A 120 -3.64 -21.39 20.49
CA GLY A 120 -2.60 -20.47 20.01
C GLY A 120 -3.08 -19.45 18.97
N MET A 121 -4.38 -19.38 18.68
CA MET A 121 -4.95 -18.44 17.73
C MET A 121 -5.71 -17.34 18.43
N VAL A 122 -5.79 -16.15 17.79
CA VAL A 122 -6.57 -15.00 18.27
C VAL A 122 -7.63 -14.65 17.23
N ALA A 123 -8.90 -14.77 17.59
CA ALA A 123 -10.01 -14.27 16.80
C ALA A 123 -10.22 -12.77 17.10
N ARG A 124 -10.51 -12.00 16.08
CA ARG A 124 -10.89 -10.60 16.22
C ARG A 124 -12.25 -10.36 15.59
N VAL A 125 -13.13 -9.67 16.31
CA VAL A 125 -14.53 -9.47 15.93
C VAL A 125 -14.91 -8.03 16.10
N TRP A 126 -15.29 -7.36 15.04
CA TRP A 126 -15.96 -6.05 15.06
C TRP A 126 -17.45 -6.25 14.88
N ASP A 127 -18.24 -5.56 15.71
CA ASP A 127 -19.70 -5.70 15.69
C ASP A 127 -20.39 -4.50 16.37
N GLY A 128 -21.72 -4.52 16.46
CA GLY A 128 -22.56 -3.43 16.91
C GLY A 128 -22.50 -3.08 18.41
N GLY A 129 -21.45 -3.44 19.13
CA GLY A 129 -21.23 -3.05 20.52
C GLY A 129 -20.69 -4.16 21.41
N LYS A 130 -20.72 -3.94 22.72
CA LYS A 130 -20.07 -4.77 23.73
C LYS A 130 -20.55 -6.22 23.76
N VAL A 131 -19.61 -7.14 23.67
CA VAL A 131 -19.82 -8.56 23.91
C VAL A 131 -19.96 -8.86 25.40
N ARG A 132 -20.86 -9.76 25.78
CA ARG A 132 -20.92 -10.30 27.16
C ARG A 132 -19.73 -11.21 27.43
N THR A 133 -18.59 -10.62 27.72
CA THR A 133 -17.33 -11.35 27.94
C THR A 133 -17.37 -12.29 29.15
N GLN A 134 -18.27 -12.04 30.12
CA GLN A 134 -18.52 -12.91 31.29
C GLN A 134 -19.38 -14.13 30.97
N HIS A 135 -19.75 -14.35 29.70
CA HIS A 135 -20.52 -15.54 29.32
C HIS A 135 -19.74 -16.82 29.65
N ASN A 136 -20.43 -17.83 30.25
CA ASN A 136 -19.77 -19.04 30.74
C ASN A 136 -18.99 -19.81 29.67
N HIS A 137 -19.41 -19.71 28.40
CA HIS A 137 -18.76 -20.37 27.28
C HIS A 137 -17.56 -19.60 26.72
N PHE A 138 -17.28 -18.41 27.22
CA PHE A 138 -16.06 -17.65 26.91
C PHE A 138 -14.96 -17.87 27.96
N GLY A 139 -15.36 -18.08 29.21
CA GLY A 139 -14.43 -18.11 30.34
C GLY A 139 -13.68 -16.78 30.46
N THR A 140 -12.35 -16.84 30.44
CA THR A 140 -11.46 -15.65 30.45
C THR A 140 -10.83 -15.39 29.08
N ARG A 141 -11.29 -16.08 28.02
CA ARG A 141 -10.63 -16.03 26.70
C ARG A 141 -11.02 -14.86 25.82
N VAL A 142 -12.09 -14.13 26.14
CA VAL A 142 -12.63 -13.02 25.34
C VAL A 142 -12.48 -11.70 26.09
N VAL A 143 -11.91 -10.72 25.41
CA VAL A 143 -11.74 -9.34 25.93
C VAL A 143 -12.44 -8.38 24.99
N CYS A 144 -13.22 -7.45 25.53
CA CYS A 144 -13.74 -6.29 24.82
C CYS A 144 -12.72 -5.15 24.96
N VAL A 145 -12.29 -4.57 23.85
CA VAL A 145 -11.13 -3.65 23.82
C VAL A 145 -11.61 -2.21 24.05
N ASP A 146 -12.55 -1.75 23.30
CA ASP A 146 -12.99 -0.34 23.23
C ASP A 146 -14.19 -0.03 24.15
N ASP A 147 -15.18 -0.90 24.21
CA ASP A 147 -16.41 -0.72 25.01
C ASP A 147 -16.33 -1.32 26.44
N ALA A 148 -15.13 -1.47 26.99
CA ALA A 148 -14.93 -2.17 28.26
C ALA A 148 -15.75 -1.57 29.43
N ALA A 149 -15.99 -0.28 29.44
CA ALA A 149 -16.73 0.43 30.47
C ALA A 149 -18.27 0.36 30.33
N SER A 150 -18.81 -0.01 29.17
CA SER A 150 -20.24 -0.12 28.92
C SER A 150 -20.86 -1.22 29.81
N THR A 151 -22.07 -1.05 30.26
CA THR A 151 -22.89 -2.05 30.97
C THR A 151 -23.93 -2.71 30.07
N ASP A 152 -24.12 -2.18 28.87
CA ASP A 152 -25.07 -2.68 27.89
C ASP A 152 -24.37 -3.67 26.96
N TYR A 153 -24.85 -4.91 26.97
CA TYR A 153 -24.35 -5.97 26.15
C TYR A 153 -25.14 -6.10 24.86
N ASN A 154 -24.42 -6.05 23.73
CA ASN A 154 -25.03 -6.26 22.43
C ASN A 154 -25.32 -7.76 22.23
N PHE A 155 -26.55 -8.10 21.84
CA PHE A 155 -26.96 -9.48 21.67
C PHE A 155 -26.29 -10.11 20.45
N HIS A 156 -26.16 -9.34 19.36
CA HIS A 156 -25.60 -9.78 18.10
C HIS A 156 -24.10 -9.99 18.23
N ALA A 157 -23.36 -9.00 18.71
CA ALA A 157 -21.92 -9.11 18.97
C ALA A 157 -21.57 -10.31 19.87
N THR A 158 -22.39 -10.54 20.90
CA THR A 158 -22.22 -11.69 21.81
C THR A 158 -22.43 -13.02 21.06
N HIS A 159 -23.42 -13.08 20.19
CA HIS A 159 -23.75 -14.25 19.42
C HIS A 159 -22.69 -14.54 18.34
N VAL A 160 -22.30 -13.54 17.54
CA VAL A 160 -21.24 -13.60 16.53
C VAL A 160 -19.92 -14.14 17.15
N THR A 161 -19.54 -13.52 18.27
CA THR A 161 -18.35 -13.96 19.03
C THR A 161 -18.46 -15.42 19.49
N GLY A 162 -19.65 -15.85 19.90
CA GLY A 162 -19.92 -17.23 20.27
C GLY A 162 -19.80 -18.21 19.12
N THR A 163 -20.23 -17.83 17.93
CA THR A 163 -20.10 -18.63 16.72
C THR A 163 -18.63 -18.94 16.38
N VAL A 164 -17.72 -18.03 16.70
CA VAL A 164 -16.28 -18.25 16.57
C VAL A 164 -15.71 -19.02 17.77
N LEU A 165 -16.05 -18.62 19.03
CA LEU A 165 -15.22 -18.88 20.22
C LEU A 165 -15.93 -19.65 21.36
N ALA A 166 -17.26 -19.88 21.34
CA ALA A 166 -17.94 -20.50 22.45
C ALA A 166 -17.42 -21.92 22.73
N ASN A 167 -16.95 -22.15 23.95
CA ASN A 167 -16.50 -23.46 24.42
C ASN A 167 -17.61 -24.12 25.28
N GLY A 168 -18.62 -24.64 24.61
CA GLY A 168 -19.78 -25.25 25.24
C GLY A 168 -20.08 -26.64 24.72
N ALA A 169 -21.30 -27.10 24.97
CA ALA A 169 -21.80 -28.31 24.37
C ALA A 169 -21.78 -28.26 22.84
N THR A 170 -21.74 -29.41 22.17
CA THR A 170 -21.55 -29.44 20.71
C THR A 170 -22.53 -28.62 19.89
N ASN A 171 -23.73 -28.38 20.41
CA ASN A 171 -24.79 -27.60 19.75
C ASN A 171 -24.60 -26.07 19.79
N ILE A 172 -23.74 -25.59 20.67
CA ILE A 172 -23.43 -24.12 20.81
C ILE A 172 -21.93 -23.84 20.67
N ARG A 173 -21.14 -24.87 20.37
CA ARG A 173 -19.70 -24.74 20.26
C ARG A 173 -19.33 -23.97 19.00
N GLY A 174 -18.48 -22.94 19.17
CA GLY A 174 -17.92 -22.17 18.07
C GLY A 174 -16.89 -22.97 17.27
N MET A 175 -16.50 -22.45 16.11
CA MET A 175 -15.58 -23.11 15.18
C MET A 175 -14.19 -23.29 15.79
N ALA A 176 -13.65 -22.23 16.40
CA ALA A 176 -12.32 -22.16 17.03
C ALA A 176 -12.43 -22.01 18.55
N TYR A 177 -13.14 -22.92 19.20
CA TYR A 177 -13.62 -22.81 20.57
C TYR A 177 -12.53 -22.81 21.67
N GLU A 178 -11.27 -23.01 21.34
CA GLU A 178 -10.13 -22.86 22.26
C GLU A 178 -9.25 -21.63 21.91
N ALA A 179 -9.58 -20.88 20.86
CA ALA A 179 -8.92 -19.62 20.58
C ALA A 179 -9.25 -18.54 21.60
N THR A 180 -8.41 -17.51 21.72
CA THR A 180 -8.72 -16.29 22.43
C THR A 180 -9.42 -15.29 21.52
N GLY A 181 -10.15 -14.31 22.08
CA GLY A 181 -10.91 -13.33 21.33
C GLY A 181 -10.66 -11.91 21.79
N ARG A 182 -10.56 -11.01 20.85
CA ARG A 182 -10.59 -9.57 21.03
C ARG A 182 -11.79 -9.04 20.27
N THR A 183 -12.63 -8.25 20.92
CA THR A 183 -13.87 -7.73 20.34
C THR A 183 -13.90 -6.24 20.40
N PHE A 184 -14.45 -5.62 19.39
CA PHE A 184 -14.45 -4.20 19.12
C PHE A 184 -15.86 -3.76 18.71
N ASN A 185 -16.17 -2.50 18.95
CA ASN A 185 -17.30 -1.83 18.34
C ASN A 185 -16.92 -1.44 16.89
N TRP A 186 -17.87 -1.39 15.99
CA TRP A 186 -17.67 -1.08 14.58
C TRP A 186 -17.41 0.42 14.27
N THR A 187 -17.36 1.31 15.28
CA THR A 187 -17.36 2.77 15.05
C THR A 187 -16.04 3.34 14.51
N ASP A 188 -14.93 2.71 14.77
CA ASP A 188 -13.60 3.13 14.33
C ASP A 188 -12.85 1.92 13.71
N ASP A 189 -13.55 1.08 12.97
CA ASP A 189 -13.11 -0.26 12.54
C ASP A 189 -11.87 -0.24 11.64
N GLU A 190 -11.78 0.68 10.68
CA GLU A 190 -10.62 0.81 9.79
C GLU A 190 -9.36 1.19 10.57
N THR A 191 -9.46 2.13 11.50
CA THR A 191 -8.35 2.56 12.36
C THR A 191 -7.88 1.45 13.29
N GLU A 192 -8.82 0.78 13.96
CA GLU A 192 -8.51 -0.28 14.92
C GLU A 192 -7.93 -1.52 14.26
N VAL A 193 -8.39 -1.84 13.04
CA VAL A 193 -7.80 -2.93 12.24
C VAL A 193 -6.35 -2.63 11.91
N LEU A 194 -6.00 -1.40 11.54
CA LEU A 194 -4.61 -1.01 11.29
C LEU A 194 -3.73 -1.11 12.54
N ASP A 195 -4.28 -0.85 13.72
CA ASP A 195 -3.57 -1.06 14.98
C ASP A 195 -3.41 -2.56 15.30
N GLU A 196 -4.45 -3.36 15.09
CA GLU A 196 -4.43 -4.81 15.37
C GLU A 196 -3.54 -5.61 14.40
N VAL A 197 -3.41 -5.19 13.14
CA VAL A 197 -2.47 -5.87 12.19
C VAL A 197 -1.02 -5.74 12.63
N LEU A 198 -0.65 -4.64 13.30
CA LEU A 198 0.68 -4.50 13.91
C LEU A 198 0.91 -5.47 15.07
N GLY A 199 -0.17 -5.96 15.69
CA GLY A 199 -0.17 -7.06 16.67
C GLY A 199 -0.22 -8.46 16.06
N GLY A 200 -0.02 -8.59 14.74
CA GLY A 200 -0.01 -9.89 14.03
C GLY A 200 -1.40 -10.45 13.75
N MET A 201 -2.41 -9.62 13.57
CA MET A 201 -3.74 -10.06 13.19
C MET A 201 -3.74 -10.79 11.85
N LEU A 202 -4.37 -11.95 11.80
CA LEU A 202 -4.51 -12.78 10.59
C LEU A 202 -5.92 -12.70 9.98
N ILE A 203 -6.95 -12.68 10.82
CA ILE A 203 -8.35 -12.72 10.39
C ILE A 203 -9.17 -11.83 11.31
N SER A 204 -10.06 -11.04 10.72
CA SER A 204 -11.14 -10.37 11.42
C SER A 204 -12.49 -10.81 10.88
N ASN A 205 -13.52 -10.72 11.72
CA ASN A 205 -14.90 -10.94 11.34
C ASN A 205 -15.68 -9.63 11.43
N HIS A 206 -16.36 -9.26 10.34
CA HIS A 206 -17.21 -8.07 10.22
C HIS A 206 -18.61 -8.52 9.79
N SER A 207 -19.50 -8.66 10.79
CA SER A 207 -20.86 -9.17 10.56
C SER A 207 -21.88 -8.04 10.45
N TYR A 208 -21.56 -6.99 9.70
CA TYR A 208 -22.40 -5.81 9.53
C TYR A 208 -22.22 -5.20 8.13
N GLY A 209 -23.02 -4.19 7.83
CA GLY A 209 -22.89 -3.42 6.60
C GLY A 209 -24.17 -2.67 6.27
N VAL A 210 -24.24 -2.12 5.07
CA VAL A 210 -25.31 -1.23 4.62
C VAL A 210 -26.40 -2.03 3.90
N PRO A 211 -27.67 -2.02 4.34
CA PRO A 211 -28.76 -2.65 3.60
C PRO A 211 -29.14 -1.81 2.38
N VAL A 212 -29.62 -2.46 1.31
CA VAL A 212 -30.12 -1.80 0.09
C VAL A 212 -31.25 -0.84 0.40
N THR A 213 -32.21 -1.26 1.25
CA THR A 213 -33.28 -0.41 1.75
C THR A 213 -33.23 -0.41 3.28
N SER A 214 -33.18 0.76 3.87
CA SER A 214 -33.24 0.90 5.34
C SER A 214 -34.63 0.55 5.85
N THR A 215 -34.74 0.23 7.13
CA THR A 215 -36.06 -0.01 7.78
C THR A 215 -36.95 1.23 7.87
N THR A 216 -36.41 2.41 7.60
CA THR A 216 -37.18 3.63 7.39
C THR A 216 -37.68 3.79 5.95
N ASN A 217 -37.56 2.73 5.14
CA ASN A 217 -37.93 2.68 3.73
C ASN A 217 -37.17 3.68 2.82
N VAL A 218 -35.97 4.05 3.22
CA VAL A 218 -35.06 4.80 2.36
C VAL A 218 -34.18 3.79 1.61
N THR A 219 -34.31 3.74 0.30
CA THR A 219 -33.50 2.92 -0.60
C THR A 219 -32.24 3.68 -0.98
N LEU A 220 -31.09 3.01 -1.01
CA LEU A 220 -29.86 3.57 -1.50
C LEU A 220 -29.96 3.98 -2.97
N PRO A 221 -29.23 5.00 -3.41
CA PRO A 221 -29.16 5.33 -4.83
C PRO A 221 -28.53 4.16 -5.60
N ALA A 222 -29.03 3.91 -6.81
CA ALA A 222 -28.61 2.76 -7.62
C ALA A 222 -27.09 2.73 -7.87
N TRP A 223 -26.46 3.89 -8.02
CA TRP A 223 -25.01 3.98 -8.26
C TRP A 223 -24.16 3.48 -7.07
N TYR A 224 -24.71 3.43 -5.85
CA TYR A 224 -24.01 2.98 -4.65
C TYR A 224 -24.02 1.46 -4.49
N ILE A 225 -25.05 0.80 -5.06
CA ILE A 225 -25.23 -0.65 -4.97
C ILE A 225 -24.31 -1.30 -6.01
N GLY A 226 -23.56 -2.31 -5.66
CA GLY A 226 -22.62 -3.01 -6.54
C GLY A 226 -21.28 -2.30 -6.78
N THR A 227 -21.21 -0.99 -6.50
CA THR A 227 -20.07 -0.16 -6.87
C THR A 227 -18.84 -0.38 -5.98
N TYR A 228 -17.67 -0.18 -6.56
CA TYR A 228 -16.40 -0.08 -5.81
C TYR A 228 -16.24 1.37 -5.34
N ASP A 229 -16.63 1.66 -4.12
CA ASP A 229 -16.61 2.98 -3.50
C ASP A 229 -15.37 3.25 -2.66
N SER A 230 -15.34 4.37 -1.95
CA SER A 230 -14.23 4.74 -1.05
C SER A 230 -14.04 3.73 0.08
N ASP A 231 -15.11 3.15 0.63
CA ASP A 231 -15.00 2.10 1.65
C ASP A 231 -14.27 0.89 1.10
N ALA A 232 -14.70 0.40 -0.05
CA ALA A 232 -14.07 -0.73 -0.71
C ALA A 232 -12.58 -0.48 -0.98
N LYS A 233 -12.24 0.76 -1.39
CA LYS A 233 -10.86 1.19 -1.60
C LYS A 233 -10.05 1.17 -0.31
N ASN A 234 -10.58 1.72 0.79
CA ASN A 234 -9.90 1.77 2.07
C ASN A 234 -9.60 0.35 2.60
N TRP A 235 -10.57 -0.56 2.52
CA TRP A 235 -10.38 -1.95 2.90
C TRP A 235 -9.37 -2.69 2.02
N ASP A 236 -9.32 -2.37 0.73
CA ASP A 236 -8.26 -2.87 -0.15
C ASP A 236 -6.89 -2.30 0.22
N GLU A 237 -6.79 -1.04 0.65
CA GLU A 237 -5.55 -0.43 1.10
C GLU A 237 -5.03 -1.08 2.40
N ILE A 238 -5.91 -1.28 3.39
CA ILE A 238 -5.58 -1.99 4.64
C ILE A 238 -5.03 -3.38 4.33
N SER A 239 -5.72 -4.13 3.47
CA SER A 239 -5.29 -5.48 3.07
C SER A 239 -3.97 -5.48 2.32
N TYR A 240 -3.74 -4.50 1.44
CA TYR A 240 -2.50 -4.37 0.67
C TYR A 240 -1.30 -4.03 1.57
N LEU A 241 -1.50 -3.18 2.58
CA LEU A 241 -0.47 -2.84 3.57
C LEU A 241 -0.18 -4.00 4.54
N SER A 242 -1.09 -4.96 4.66
CA SER A 242 -1.06 -6.03 5.65
C SER A 242 -1.27 -7.41 5.00
N PRO A 243 -0.29 -7.94 4.23
CA PRO A 243 -0.47 -9.12 3.37
C PRO A 243 -0.90 -10.42 4.07
N TYR A 244 -0.81 -10.52 5.39
CA TYR A 244 -1.28 -11.66 6.17
C TYR A 244 -2.71 -11.48 6.70
N TYR A 245 -3.26 -10.27 6.62
CA TYR A 245 -4.57 -9.94 7.14
C TYR A 245 -5.68 -10.20 6.12
N LEU A 246 -6.68 -10.98 6.50
CA LEU A 246 -7.89 -11.26 5.72
C LEU A 246 -9.13 -10.79 6.49
N MET A 247 -9.84 -9.80 5.95
CA MET A 247 -11.19 -9.43 6.39
C MET A 247 -12.20 -10.48 5.91
N VAL A 248 -13.01 -11.01 6.80
CA VAL A 248 -14.17 -11.85 6.51
C VAL A 248 -15.42 -11.03 6.80
N ALA A 249 -16.20 -10.75 5.76
CA ALA A 249 -17.35 -9.87 5.83
C ALA A 249 -18.65 -10.59 5.41
N SER A 250 -19.75 -10.30 6.10
CA SER A 250 -21.07 -10.79 5.69
C SER A 250 -21.52 -10.15 4.37
N ALA A 251 -22.17 -10.89 3.46
CA ALA A 251 -22.64 -10.36 2.18
C ALA A 251 -23.80 -9.35 2.32
N GLY A 252 -24.50 -9.38 3.44
CA GLY A 252 -25.69 -8.56 3.69
C GLY A 252 -26.99 -9.38 3.58
N ASN A 253 -28.09 -8.81 4.07
CA ASN A 253 -29.37 -9.49 4.20
C ASN A 253 -30.47 -8.81 3.36
N SER A 254 -30.12 -8.26 2.20
CA SER A 254 -31.02 -7.63 1.25
C SER A 254 -31.46 -8.57 0.11
N GLY A 255 -31.30 -9.89 0.28
CA GLY A 255 -31.60 -10.88 -0.77
C GLY A 255 -33.03 -10.82 -1.30
N ASP A 256 -34.01 -10.56 -0.44
CA ASP A 256 -35.42 -10.41 -0.81
C ASP A 256 -35.78 -8.96 -1.24
N ASP A 257 -34.87 -8.00 -1.10
CA ASP A 257 -35.08 -6.61 -1.47
C ASP A 257 -35.07 -6.45 -3.00
N GLN A 258 -36.07 -5.77 -3.55
CA GLN A 258 -36.23 -5.50 -4.98
C GLN A 258 -36.28 -4.00 -5.29
N ASN A 259 -35.85 -3.15 -4.35
CA ASN A 259 -35.96 -1.70 -4.47
C ASN A 259 -34.79 -1.03 -5.20
N ASN A 260 -33.71 -1.76 -5.54
CA ASN A 260 -32.69 -1.20 -6.43
C ASN A 260 -33.38 -0.77 -7.74
N SER A 261 -33.26 0.52 -8.04
CA SER A 261 -33.96 1.12 -9.19
C SER A 261 -33.32 0.80 -10.55
N ASP A 262 -32.07 0.34 -10.55
CA ASP A 262 -31.33 -0.01 -11.79
C ASP A 262 -30.39 -1.21 -11.54
N PRO A 263 -30.94 -2.40 -11.21
CA PRO A 263 -30.10 -3.56 -10.94
C PRO A 263 -29.48 -4.12 -12.22
N ILE A 264 -28.30 -4.73 -12.12
CA ILE A 264 -27.64 -5.48 -13.21
C ILE A 264 -28.59 -6.52 -13.85
N ALA A 265 -29.35 -7.21 -13.01
CA ALA A 265 -30.44 -8.11 -13.41
C ALA A 265 -31.42 -8.25 -12.24
N PHE A 266 -32.68 -8.55 -12.56
CA PHE A 266 -33.69 -8.75 -11.53
C PHE A 266 -33.28 -9.83 -10.51
N GLY A 267 -33.31 -9.49 -9.22
CA GLY A 267 -32.95 -10.37 -8.12
C GLY A 267 -31.46 -10.38 -7.75
N PHE A 268 -30.62 -9.65 -8.48
CA PHE A 268 -29.18 -9.52 -8.26
C PHE A 268 -28.78 -8.11 -7.84
N ASP A 269 -27.46 -7.85 -7.70
CA ASP A 269 -26.91 -6.52 -7.45
C ASP A 269 -27.38 -5.90 -6.14
N LYS A 270 -26.91 -6.48 -5.01
CA LYS A 270 -27.34 -6.10 -3.66
C LYS A 270 -26.16 -5.95 -2.67
N LEU A 271 -24.94 -5.91 -3.18
CA LEU A 271 -23.75 -5.72 -2.36
C LEU A 271 -23.45 -4.22 -2.21
N THR A 272 -22.94 -3.83 -1.05
CA THR A 272 -22.73 -2.42 -0.70
C THR A 272 -21.48 -2.21 0.13
N GLY A 273 -20.79 -1.08 -0.05
CA GLY A 273 -19.64 -0.66 0.76
C GLY A 273 -18.51 -1.71 0.79
N ASN A 274 -18.01 -2.05 1.96
CA ASN A 274 -16.88 -2.98 2.13
C ASN A 274 -17.03 -4.36 1.45
N LYS A 275 -18.26 -4.74 1.06
CA LYS A 275 -18.55 -6.01 0.38
C LYS A 275 -18.14 -6.00 -1.09
N THR A 276 -17.88 -4.84 -1.66
CA THR A 276 -17.39 -4.69 -3.03
C THR A 276 -15.87 -4.58 -3.12
N ALA A 277 -15.15 -4.58 -1.98
CA ALA A 277 -13.69 -4.63 -1.95
C ALA A 277 -13.16 -5.92 -2.58
N LYS A 278 -12.02 -5.84 -3.27
CA LYS A 278 -11.40 -6.97 -3.98
C LYS A 278 -10.79 -8.00 -3.02
N ASN A 279 -10.11 -7.50 -1.98
CA ASN A 279 -9.23 -8.31 -1.13
C ASN A 279 -9.98 -9.00 0.03
N ASN A 280 -11.14 -8.50 0.42
CA ASN A 280 -11.99 -9.09 1.44
C ASN A 280 -12.55 -10.46 1.00
N LEU A 281 -12.87 -11.32 1.98
CA LEU A 281 -13.65 -12.55 1.75
C LEU A 281 -15.10 -12.30 2.17
N VAL A 282 -15.98 -12.14 1.20
CA VAL A 282 -17.39 -11.86 1.40
C VAL A 282 -18.19 -13.16 1.45
N VAL A 283 -19.01 -13.34 2.49
CA VAL A 283 -19.67 -14.60 2.82
C VAL A 283 -21.17 -14.53 2.64
N ALA A 284 -21.70 -15.33 1.71
CA ALA A 284 -23.14 -15.58 1.56
C ALA A 284 -23.66 -16.57 2.62
N ASN A 285 -24.99 -16.53 2.86
CA ASN A 285 -25.67 -17.41 3.81
C ASN A 285 -26.49 -18.49 3.11
N ALA A 286 -26.20 -19.77 3.43
CA ALA A 286 -27.01 -20.90 3.02
C ALA A 286 -27.76 -21.55 4.19
N GLU A 287 -28.78 -22.32 3.85
CA GLU A 287 -29.43 -23.27 4.76
C GLU A 287 -28.45 -24.40 5.16
N ASP A 288 -28.86 -25.21 6.14
CA ASP A 288 -28.06 -26.34 6.59
C ASP A 288 -27.70 -27.29 5.43
N ALA A 289 -26.39 -27.46 5.19
CA ALA A 289 -25.94 -28.38 4.16
C ALA A 289 -26.11 -29.85 4.62
N VAL A 290 -26.61 -30.69 3.73
CA VAL A 290 -26.70 -32.14 3.95
C VAL A 290 -25.35 -32.75 3.58
N VAL A 291 -24.56 -33.04 4.61
CA VAL A 291 -23.18 -33.54 4.49
C VAL A 291 -23.11 -34.93 5.09
N ASP A 292 -22.52 -35.87 4.36
CA ASP A 292 -22.31 -37.25 4.85
C ASP A 292 -21.17 -37.31 5.90
N VAL A 293 -20.97 -38.51 6.48
CA VAL A 293 -19.91 -38.73 7.48
C VAL A 293 -18.50 -38.52 6.93
N ASN A 294 -18.33 -38.56 5.61
CA ASN A 294 -17.07 -38.30 4.92
C ASN A 294 -16.87 -36.86 4.57
N GLY A 295 -17.83 -35.99 4.85
CA GLY A 295 -17.77 -34.55 4.52
C GLY A 295 -18.19 -34.22 3.09
N ASN A 296 -18.81 -35.16 2.35
CA ASN A 296 -19.30 -34.86 0.99
C ASN A 296 -20.70 -34.24 1.05
N LEU A 297 -20.91 -33.23 0.25
CA LEU A 297 -22.23 -32.64 0.03
C LEU A 297 -23.10 -33.65 -0.72
N THR A 298 -24.26 -34.02 -0.17
CA THR A 298 -25.12 -35.12 -0.70
C THR A 298 -26.43 -34.64 -1.31
N SER A 299 -26.73 -33.35 -1.18
CA SER A 299 -27.86 -32.69 -1.82
C SER A 299 -27.53 -31.28 -2.25
N PRO A 300 -28.22 -30.71 -3.23
CA PRO A 300 -28.01 -29.31 -3.61
C PRO A 300 -28.12 -28.38 -2.42
N LEU A 301 -27.18 -27.44 -2.30
CA LEU A 301 -27.22 -26.40 -1.31
C LEU A 301 -28.34 -25.42 -1.62
N ILE A 302 -29.01 -24.94 -0.59
CA ILE A 302 -30.05 -23.92 -0.72
C ILE A 302 -29.53 -22.63 -0.12
N ILE A 303 -29.52 -21.56 -0.92
CA ILE A 303 -29.20 -20.22 -0.41
C ILE A 303 -30.39 -19.73 0.46
N ASN A 304 -30.09 -19.07 1.56
CA ASN A 304 -31.13 -18.39 2.31
C ASN A 304 -31.60 -17.16 1.53
N SER A 305 -32.94 -16.97 1.42
CA SER A 305 -33.52 -15.96 0.54
C SER A 305 -33.08 -14.54 0.92
N SER A 306 -32.75 -14.29 2.18
CA SER A 306 -32.27 -12.99 2.65
C SER A 306 -30.83 -12.69 2.26
N SER A 307 -30.03 -13.69 1.85
CA SER A 307 -28.62 -13.47 1.51
C SER A 307 -28.48 -12.54 0.30
N SER A 308 -27.76 -11.42 0.44
CA SER A 308 -27.51 -10.48 -0.65
C SER A 308 -26.72 -11.12 -1.78
N GLN A 309 -27.21 -10.95 -3.02
CA GLN A 309 -26.56 -11.44 -4.21
C GLN A 309 -25.72 -10.35 -4.88
N GLY A 310 -24.61 -10.74 -5.49
CA GLY A 310 -23.83 -9.91 -6.39
C GLY A 310 -24.40 -9.87 -7.82
N PRO A 311 -23.53 -9.73 -8.80
CA PRO A 311 -22.12 -9.43 -8.74
C PRO A 311 -21.86 -7.96 -8.34
N THR A 312 -20.61 -7.52 -8.32
CA THR A 312 -20.30 -6.09 -8.33
C THR A 312 -20.54 -5.47 -9.69
N ASP A 313 -20.60 -4.14 -9.79
CA ASP A 313 -20.82 -3.40 -11.05
C ASP A 313 -19.83 -3.81 -12.15
N ASP A 314 -18.55 -3.93 -11.80
CA ASP A 314 -17.49 -4.36 -12.70
C ASP A 314 -17.46 -5.87 -12.97
N ARG A 315 -18.49 -6.62 -12.54
CA ARG A 315 -18.74 -8.06 -12.78
C ARG A 315 -17.79 -9.01 -12.04
N ARG A 316 -17.16 -8.58 -10.95
CA ARG A 316 -16.39 -9.50 -10.10
C ARG A 316 -17.29 -10.53 -9.43
N ILE A 317 -16.72 -11.72 -9.20
CA ILE A 317 -17.33 -12.81 -8.45
C ILE A 317 -17.46 -12.36 -6.99
N LYS A 318 -18.65 -11.95 -6.59
CA LYS A 318 -19.02 -11.61 -5.22
C LYS A 318 -20.49 -12.06 -4.99
N PRO A 319 -20.83 -12.59 -3.79
CA PRO A 319 -19.92 -12.91 -2.67
C PRO A 319 -18.79 -13.85 -3.11
N ASP A 320 -17.71 -13.97 -2.29
CA ASP A 320 -16.59 -14.86 -2.63
C ASP A 320 -16.93 -16.32 -2.30
N ILE A 321 -17.58 -16.57 -1.17
CA ILE A 321 -17.78 -17.91 -0.59
C ILE A 321 -19.14 -18.00 0.11
N THR A 322 -19.64 -19.19 0.31
CA THR A 322 -20.84 -19.45 1.09
C THR A 322 -20.48 -20.13 2.42
N GLY A 323 -21.05 -19.63 3.50
CA GLY A 323 -21.11 -20.28 4.81
C GLY A 323 -22.55 -20.65 5.17
N ASN A 324 -22.72 -21.26 6.32
CA ASN A 324 -24.05 -21.54 6.86
C ASN A 324 -24.32 -20.57 8.02
N GLY A 325 -25.40 -19.82 7.91
CA GLY A 325 -25.85 -18.87 8.90
C GLY A 325 -27.35 -18.93 9.16
N THR A 326 -28.01 -20.01 8.81
CA THR A 326 -29.47 -20.18 8.99
C THR A 326 -29.75 -21.07 10.17
N GLY A 327 -30.66 -20.63 11.01
CA GLY A 327 -31.08 -21.40 12.15
C GLY A 327 -29.97 -21.63 13.27
N LEU A 328 -28.88 -20.76 13.61
CA LEU A 328 -27.71 -21.00 14.51
C LEU A 328 -27.96 -20.71 16.01
N LEU A 329 -27.73 -21.68 16.86
CA LEU A 329 -27.73 -21.50 18.30
C LEU A 329 -26.33 -21.09 18.79
N SER A 330 -26.21 -19.94 19.43
CA SER A 330 -24.95 -19.45 20.00
C SER A 330 -25.17 -18.74 21.34
N THR A 331 -24.15 -18.07 21.87
CA THR A 331 -24.22 -17.33 23.13
C THR A 331 -25.14 -16.11 23.02
N GLY A 332 -25.96 -15.88 24.05
CA GLY A 332 -26.87 -14.75 24.13
C GLY A 332 -26.42 -13.73 25.18
N SER A 333 -26.85 -12.48 25.03
CA SER A 333 -26.46 -11.39 25.92
C SER A 333 -27.30 -11.26 27.22
N ASN A 334 -28.48 -11.94 27.31
CA ASN A 334 -29.43 -11.76 28.41
C ASN A 334 -29.01 -12.45 29.72
N GLY A 335 -27.84 -13.10 29.75
CA GLY A 335 -27.32 -13.77 30.95
C GLY A 335 -26.02 -14.53 30.62
N ASN A 336 -25.25 -14.87 31.66
CA ASN A 336 -23.95 -15.54 31.46
C ASN A 336 -24.07 -16.98 30.96
N SER A 337 -25.26 -17.55 30.94
CA SER A 337 -25.53 -18.89 30.37
C SER A 337 -26.62 -18.81 29.28
N ALA A 338 -27.02 -17.60 28.87
CA ALA A 338 -28.05 -17.44 27.87
C ALA A 338 -27.60 -17.90 26.51
N THR A 339 -28.51 -18.51 25.78
CA THR A 339 -28.31 -18.84 24.36
C THR A 339 -29.42 -18.21 23.54
N THR A 340 -29.15 -17.92 22.31
CA THR A 340 -30.15 -17.39 21.39
C THR A 340 -29.94 -17.99 20.00
N THR A 341 -30.98 -17.95 19.22
CA THR A 341 -31.09 -18.54 17.89
C THR A 341 -31.35 -17.41 16.90
N LEU A 342 -30.50 -17.21 15.86
CA LEU A 342 -30.61 -16.14 14.84
C LEU A 342 -30.37 -16.66 13.41
N THR A 343 -30.65 -15.89 12.33
CA THR A 343 -30.47 -16.24 10.90
C THR A 343 -29.95 -15.06 10.09
N GLY A 344 -28.88 -15.23 9.28
CA GLY A 344 -28.36 -14.23 8.36
C GLY A 344 -26.92 -14.43 7.91
N THR A 345 -26.45 -13.60 6.99
CA THR A 345 -25.07 -13.60 6.53
C THR A 345 -24.08 -13.21 7.65
N SER A 346 -24.56 -12.45 8.63
CA SER A 346 -23.77 -12.08 9.82
C SER A 346 -23.27 -13.24 10.63
N MET A 347 -23.77 -14.43 10.40
CA MET A 347 -23.39 -15.64 11.12
C MET A 347 -22.78 -16.68 10.24
N ALA A 348 -23.07 -16.62 8.96
CA ALA A 348 -22.27 -17.29 7.95
C ALA A 348 -20.82 -16.76 7.99
N SER A 349 -20.64 -15.46 8.17
CA SER A 349 -19.32 -14.82 8.27
C SER A 349 -18.47 -15.37 9.42
N PRO A 350 -18.91 -15.36 10.71
CA PRO A 350 -18.10 -15.90 11.81
C PRO A 350 -17.94 -17.43 11.76
N ASN A 351 -18.87 -18.14 11.13
CA ASN A 351 -18.70 -19.55 10.82
C ASN A 351 -17.50 -19.77 9.89
N VAL A 352 -17.40 -18.97 8.83
CA VAL A 352 -16.26 -19.01 7.90
C VAL A 352 -15.00 -18.51 8.61
N ALA A 353 -15.03 -17.34 9.25
CA ALA A 353 -13.87 -16.75 9.92
C ALA A 353 -13.23 -17.68 10.97
N GLY A 354 -14.07 -18.27 11.84
CA GLY A 354 -13.60 -19.24 12.83
C GLY A 354 -13.03 -20.51 12.20
N THR A 355 -13.61 -21.00 11.09
CA THR A 355 -13.11 -22.14 10.34
C THR A 355 -11.77 -21.84 9.67
N LEU A 356 -11.58 -20.66 9.13
CA LEU A 356 -10.32 -20.23 8.52
C LEU A 356 -9.19 -20.08 9.55
N LEU A 357 -9.50 -19.71 10.80
CA LEU A 357 -8.53 -19.74 11.90
C LEU A 357 -7.98 -21.15 12.13
N LEU A 358 -8.81 -22.19 12.00
CA LEU A 358 -8.35 -23.59 12.12
C LEU A 358 -7.42 -23.97 10.96
N LEU A 359 -7.66 -23.49 9.75
CA LEU A 359 -6.76 -23.72 8.61
C LEU A 359 -5.41 -23.01 8.78
N GLN A 360 -5.40 -21.79 9.31
CA GLN A 360 -4.18 -21.09 9.69
C GLN A 360 -3.41 -21.85 10.78
N GLN A 361 -4.11 -22.32 11.80
CA GLN A 361 -3.52 -23.18 12.85
C GLN A 361 -2.91 -24.44 12.25
N HIS A 362 -3.61 -25.12 11.33
CA HIS A 362 -3.11 -26.33 10.70
C HIS A 362 -1.84 -26.09 9.91
N HIS A 363 -1.83 -25.06 9.09
CA HIS A 363 -0.65 -24.67 8.31
C HIS A 363 0.54 -24.32 9.21
N ASN A 364 0.30 -23.55 10.28
CA ASN A 364 1.34 -23.20 11.23
C ASN A 364 1.89 -24.43 11.98
N ASN A 365 1.05 -25.37 12.36
CA ASN A 365 1.47 -26.61 13.02
C ASN A 365 2.39 -27.45 12.13
N LEU A 366 2.19 -27.44 10.81
CA LEU A 366 3.00 -28.19 9.86
C LEU A 366 4.27 -27.46 9.41
N THR A 367 4.22 -26.13 9.30
CA THR A 367 5.26 -25.35 8.63
C THR A 367 5.96 -24.35 9.54
N THR A 368 5.45 -24.09 10.73
CA THR A 368 5.84 -23.00 11.64
C THR A 368 5.68 -21.60 11.03
N LYS A 369 4.78 -21.46 10.04
CA LYS A 369 4.46 -20.21 9.35
C LYS A 369 2.96 -20.08 9.17
N PHE A 370 2.46 -18.86 9.09
CA PHE A 370 1.09 -18.58 8.69
C PHE A 370 1.01 -18.36 7.17
N MET A 371 -0.16 -18.62 6.61
CA MET A 371 -0.46 -18.28 5.21
C MET A 371 -0.74 -16.78 5.06
N LYS A 372 -0.34 -16.18 3.95
CA LYS A 372 -0.81 -14.86 3.56
C LYS A 372 -2.32 -14.87 3.30
N ALA A 373 -2.96 -13.70 3.38
CA ALA A 373 -4.39 -13.54 3.13
C ALA A 373 -4.81 -14.09 1.76
N ALA A 374 -4.04 -13.78 0.72
CA ALA A 374 -4.27 -14.29 -0.63
C ALA A 374 -4.23 -15.83 -0.70
N THR A 375 -3.32 -16.48 0.05
CA THR A 375 -3.23 -17.94 0.12
C THR A 375 -4.48 -18.52 0.78
N LEU A 376 -4.89 -17.95 1.90
CA LEU A 376 -6.05 -18.44 2.65
C LEU A 376 -7.36 -18.24 1.88
N LYS A 377 -7.56 -17.05 1.29
CA LYS A 377 -8.70 -16.72 0.42
C LYS A 377 -8.72 -17.63 -0.81
N GLY A 378 -7.59 -17.73 -1.51
CA GLY A 378 -7.46 -18.59 -2.68
C GLY A 378 -7.73 -20.07 -2.36
N LEU A 379 -7.24 -20.58 -1.22
CA LEU A 379 -7.49 -21.95 -0.78
C LEU A 379 -8.96 -22.22 -0.44
N ALA A 380 -9.62 -21.27 0.24
CA ALA A 380 -11.05 -21.37 0.54
C ALA A 380 -11.89 -21.43 -0.75
N CYS A 381 -11.63 -20.55 -1.72
CA CYS A 381 -12.30 -20.56 -3.02
C CYS A 381 -11.96 -21.79 -3.85
N HIS A 382 -10.69 -22.24 -3.80
CA HIS A 382 -10.20 -23.39 -4.58
C HIS A 382 -10.87 -24.72 -4.17
N THR A 383 -11.13 -24.87 -2.88
CA THR A 383 -11.65 -26.14 -2.31
C THR A 383 -13.14 -26.10 -2.00
N ALA A 384 -13.82 -25.02 -2.33
CA ALA A 384 -15.26 -24.87 -2.13
C ALA A 384 -16.05 -25.92 -2.94
N ASP A 385 -17.18 -26.36 -2.38
CA ASP A 385 -18.12 -27.19 -3.13
C ASP A 385 -19.00 -26.31 -3.99
N ASP A 386 -18.76 -26.35 -5.29
CA ASP A 386 -19.56 -25.64 -6.30
C ASP A 386 -21.06 -25.90 -6.10
N SER A 387 -21.84 -24.83 -6.11
CA SER A 387 -23.27 -24.88 -5.79
C SER A 387 -24.00 -23.81 -6.62
N GLY A 388 -25.26 -24.05 -6.94
CA GLY A 388 -26.03 -23.17 -7.81
C GLY A 388 -25.75 -23.42 -9.29
N ASN A 389 -25.33 -22.39 -10.00
CA ASN A 389 -24.91 -22.50 -11.39
C ASN A 389 -23.54 -23.19 -11.50
N VAL A 390 -23.22 -23.76 -12.66
CA VAL A 390 -21.91 -24.39 -12.88
C VAL A 390 -20.79 -23.34 -12.87
N GLY A 391 -19.80 -23.55 -12.01
CA GLY A 391 -18.71 -22.62 -11.72
C GLY A 391 -19.14 -21.52 -10.74
N PRO A 392 -18.25 -20.57 -10.41
CA PRO A 392 -18.59 -19.52 -9.46
C PRO A 392 -19.76 -18.68 -9.97
N ASP A 393 -20.65 -18.27 -9.07
CA ASP A 393 -21.81 -17.46 -9.43
C ASP A 393 -22.05 -16.29 -8.44
N ALA A 394 -23.00 -15.43 -8.79
CA ALA A 394 -23.29 -14.23 -8.02
C ALA A 394 -24.16 -14.47 -6.76
N VAL A 395 -24.49 -15.73 -6.47
CA VAL A 395 -25.33 -16.16 -5.33
C VAL A 395 -24.49 -16.88 -4.28
N PHE A 396 -23.75 -17.91 -4.71
CA PHE A 396 -22.95 -18.77 -3.85
C PHE A 396 -21.44 -18.42 -3.87
N GLY A 397 -21.01 -17.52 -4.75
CA GLY A 397 -19.60 -17.28 -5.01
C GLY A 397 -18.93 -18.51 -5.60
N TRP A 398 -17.79 -18.91 -5.05
CA TRP A 398 -17.09 -20.16 -5.42
C TRP A 398 -17.76 -21.43 -4.87
N GLY A 399 -18.82 -21.27 -4.05
CA GLY A 399 -19.56 -22.39 -3.45
C GLY A 399 -19.45 -22.45 -1.93
N LEU A 400 -19.86 -23.57 -1.33
CA LEU A 400 -19.83 -23.78 0.11
C LEU A 400 -18.41 -24.09 0.59
N LEU A 401 -17.94 -23.38 1.61
CA LEU A 401 -16.62 -23.64 2.22
C LEU A 401 -16.46 -25.11 2.63
N ASN A 402 -15.42 -25.75 2.12
CA ASN A 402 -15.04 -27.11 2.44
C ASN A 402 -13.70 -27.15 3.20
N ALA A 403 -13.75 -26.93 4.50
CA ALA A 403 -12.56 -26.90 5.34
C ALA A 403 -11.83 -28.24 5.39
N LYS A 404 -12.55 -29.38 5.20
CA LYS A 404 -11.93 -30.71 5.13
C LYS A 404 -11.00 -30.79 3.91
N ALA A 405 -11.50 -30.43 2.72
CA ALA A 405 -10.70 -30.45 1.50
C ALA A 405 -9.52 -29.45 1.58
N ALA A 406 -9.74 -28.26 2.16
CA ALA A 406 -8.67 -27.29 2.40
C ALA A 406 -7.59 -27.85 3.35
N ALA A 407 -7.96 -28.47 4.46
CA ALA A 407 -7.00 -29.07 5.39
C ALA A 407 -6.24 -30.25 4.75
N GLN A 408 -6.90 -31.05 3.91
CA GLN A 408 -6.26 -32.11 3.14
C GLN A 408 -5.26 -31.57 2.13
N ALA A 409 -5.58 -30.47 1.44
CA ALA A 409 -4.65 -29.79 0.52
C ALA A 409 -3.41 -29.28 1.27
N ILE A 410 -3.59 -28.66 2.46
CA ILE A 410 -2.48 -28.23 3.32
C ILE A 410 -1.61 -29.42 3.72
N THR A 411 -2.23 -30.52 4.17
CA THR A 411 -1.51 -31.74 4.62
C THR A 411 -0.73 -32.38 3.49
N SER A 412 -1.30 -32.42 2.28
CA SER A 412 -0.70 -33.08 1.11
C SER A 412 0.10 -32.13 0.21
N ASN A 413 0.41 -30.94 0.72
CA ASN A 413 1.20 -29.95 -0.04
C ASN A 413 2.55 -30.54 -0.46
N GLY A 414 2.84 -30.46 -1.76
CA GLY A 414 4.02 -31.04 -2.38
C GLY A 414 3.85 -32.48 -2.89
N LEU A 415 2.76 -33.18 -2.56
CA LEU A 415 2.49 -34.55 -3.05
C LEU A 415 1.26 -34.58 -3.98
N ASN A 416 0.07 -34.43 -3.41
CA ASN A 416 -1.21 -34.48 -4.15
C ASN A 416 -1.84 -33.08 -4.28
N ALA A 417 -1.25 -32.10 -3.66
CA ALA A 417 -1.58 -30.69 -3.78
C ALA A 417 -0.30 -29.85 -3.85
N TRP A 418 -0.40 -28.64 -4.37
CA TRP A 418 0.64 -27.62 -4.36
C TRP A 418 0.07 -26.31 -3.84
N ILE A 419 0.70 -25.75 -2.80
CA ILE A 419 0.36 -24.46 -2.22
C ILE A 419 1.67 -23.69 -2.09
N SER A 420 1.81 -22.57 -2.82
CA SER A 420 2.98 -21.71 -2.74
C SER A 420 2.63 -20.22 -2.78
N GLU A 421 3.50 -19.43 -2.19
CA GLU A 421 3.46 -17.95 -2.21
C GLU A 421 4.61 -17.46 -3.05
N GLU A 422 4.29 -16.83 -4.17
CA GLU A 422 5.23 -16.49 -5.25
C GLU A 422 5.23 -14.99 -5.52
N ARG A 423 6.21 -14.52 -6.28
CA ARG A 423 6.28 -13.14 -6.76
C ARG A 423 6.45 -13.12 -8.26
N LEU A 424 5.64 -12.33 -8.93
CA LEU A 424 5.78 -12.00 -10.34
C LEU A 424 6.34 -10.57 -10.45
N ASN A 425 7.51 -10.42 -11.06
CA ASN A 425 8.05 -9.10 -11.38
C ASN A 425 7.57 -8.67 -12.77
N GLN A 426 7.72 -7.38 -13.06
CA GLN A 426 7.37 -6.82 -14.37
C GLN A 426 8.02 -7.62 -15.51
N ASN A 427 7.20 -8.02 -16.49
CA ASN A 427 7.59 -8.81 -17.65
C ASN A 427 8.08 -10.25 -17.35
N GLN A 428 7.87 -10.75 -16.14
CA GLN A 428 8.12 -12.15 -15.82
C GLN A 428 6.92 -13.05 -16.15
N THR A 429 7.22 -14.32 -16.37
CA THR A 429 6.25 -15.43 -16.38
C THR A 429 6.68 -16.42 -15.32
N TYR A 430 5.77 -16.76 -14.42
CA TYR A 430 5.94 -17.91 -13.53
C TYR A 430 5.45 -19.16 -14.25
N SER A 431 6.14 -20.28 -14.07
CA SER A 431 5.77 -21.56 -14.70
C SER A 431 6.12 -22.73 -13.81
N ILE A 432 5.21 -23.69 -13.70
CA ILE A 432 5.42 -24.96 -13.03
C ILE A 432 4.82 -26.09 -13.86
N THR A 433 5.55 -27.21 -13.96
CA THR A 433 5.02 -28.44 -14.55
C THR A 433 4.53 -29.38 -13.44
N VAL A 434 3.31 -29.87 -13.58
CA VAL A 434 2.69 -30.82 -12.67
C VAL A 434 2.19 -32.03 -13.41
N LYS A 435 2.10 -33.20 -12.73
CA LYS A 435 1.57 -34.44 -13.29
C LYS A 435 0.18 -34.70 -12.79
N SER A 436 -0.78 -34.99 -13.67
CA SER A 436 -2.08 -35.54 -13.33
C SER A 436 -2.16 -37.05 -13.69
N LEU A 437 -2.76 -37.85 -12.82
CA LEU A 437 -3.07 -39.25 -13.11
C LEU A 437 -4.37 -39.41 -13.91
N GLY A 438 -5.12 -38.36 -14.17
CA GLY A 438 -6.39 -38.40 -14.89
C GLY A 438 -7.58 -38.90 -14.06
N SER A 439 -7.38 -39.24 -12.78
CA SER A 439 -8.41 -39.82 -11.92
C SER A 439 -9.23 -38.80 -11.13
N LEU A 440 -8.71 -37.59 -11.02
CA LEU A 440 -9.34 -36.45 -10.31
C LEU A 440 -9.28 -35.20 -11.21
N PRO A 441 -10.20 -34.27 -11.05
CA PRO A 441 -10.12 -32.95 -11.71
C PRO A 441 -8.78 -32.27 -11.39
N LEU A 442 -8.13 -31.69 -12.39
CA LEU A 442 -6.97 -30.82 -12.20
C LEU A 442 -7.45 -29.39 -12.06
N ILE A 443 -7.16 -28.80 -10.90
CA ILE A 443 -7.56 -27.42 -10.59
C ILE A 443 -6.30 -26.62 -10.24
N ALA A 444 -6.19 -25.41 -10.77
CA ALA A 444 -5.15 -24.45 -10.42
C ALA A 444 -5.77 -23.07 -10.19
N THR A 445 -5.45 -22.46 -9.04
CA THR A 445 -5.95 -21.15 -8.64
C THR A 445 -4.81 -20.22 -8.34
N ALA A 446 -4.78 -19.07 -8.99
CA ALA A 446 -3.97 -17.92 -8.62
C ALA A 446 -4.83 -16.94 -7.81
N SER A 447 -4.32 -16.46 -6.69
CA SER A 447 -4.99 -15.48 -5.83
C SER A 447 -3.98 -14.44 -5.35
N TRP A 448 -4.37 -13.17 -5.36
CA TRP A 448 -3.47 -12.10 -4.94
C TRP A 448 -4.21 -10.97 -4.20
N THR A 449 -3.49 -10.32 -3.31
CA THR A 449 -3.94 -9.07 -2.71
C THR A 449 -3.57 -7.95 -3.69
N ASP A 450 -4.57 -7.42 -4.37
CA ASP A 450 -4.39 -6.38 -5.36
C ASP A 450 -4.28 -5.00 -4.72
N VAL A 451 -3.60 -4.06 -5.36
CA VAL A 451 -3.53 -2.67 -4.92
C VAL A 451 -4.90 -2.00 -5.00
N PRO A 452 -5.18 -0.94 -4.20
CA PRO A 452 -6.45 -0.23 -4.26
C PRO A 452 -6.77 0.27 -5.66
N GLY A 453 -8.04 0.11 -6.07
CA GLY A 453 -8.57 0.59 -7.35
C GLY A 453 -9.04 2.05 -7.30
N ASP A 454 -9.57 2.53 -8.42
CA ASP A 454 -10.19 3.85 -8.55
C ASP A 454 -11.67 3.79 -8.10
N PRO A 455 -12.06 4.46 -7.01
CA PRO A 455 -13.40 4.34 -6.46
C PRO A 455 -14.42 5.17 -7.26
N ASN A 456 -15.67 4.70 -7.28
CA ASN A 456 -16.80 5.48 -7.73
C ASN A 456 -17.54 6.09 -6.51
N ASN A 457 -17.52 7.40 -6.41
CA ASN A 457 -18.20 8.14 -5.34
C ASN A 457 -19.39 8.94 -5.91
N GLY A 458 -20.14 8.35 -6.84
CA GLY A 458 -21.31 8.97 -7.48
C GLY A 458 -20.97 9.78 -8.74
N GLN A 459 -19.70 9.77 -9.18
CA GLN A 459 -19.32 10.42 -10.44
C GLN A 459 -19.58 9.55 -11.67
N ARG A 460 -19.80 8.26 -11.49
CA ARG A 460 -20.12 7.31 -12.57
C ARG A 460 -21.53 6.72 -12.38
N PRO A 461 -22.20 6.33 -13.46
CA PRO A 461 -23.55 5.78 -13.36
C PRO A 461 -23.60 4.45 -12.62
N ALA A 462 -24.79 3.99 -12.26
CA ALA A 462 -25.01 2.63 -11.81
C ALA A 462 -24.51 1.62 -12.85
N ASN A 463 -24.08 0.45 -12.39
CA ASN A 463 -23.57 -0.65 -13.21
C ASN A 463 -22.37 -0.27 -14.10
N ASP A 464 -21.53 0.66 -13.66
CA ASP A 464 -20.33 1.07 -14.38
C ASP A 464 -19.32 -0.08 -14.45
N LEU A 465 -18.91 -0.43 -15.66
CA LEU A 465 -17.99 -1.54 -15.93
C LEU A 465 -16.51 -1.17 -15.73
N GLN A 466 -16.20 0.00 -15.17
CA GLN A 466 -14.83 0.35 -14.87
C GLN A 466 -14.26 -0.62 -13.83
N ARG A 467 -13.19 -1.30 -14.21
CA ARG A 467 -12.55 -2.32 -13.39
C ARG A 467 -11.91 -1.72 -12.13
N ALA A 468 -12.19 -2.32 -10.98
CA ALA A 468 -11.47 -2.05 -9.75
C ALA A 468 -10.11 -2.77 -9.71
N LEU A 469 -9.93 -3.84 -10.51
CA LEU A 469 -8.67 -4.58 -10.61
C LEU A 469 -7.58 -3.72 -11.23
N VAL A 470 -6.41 -3.66 -10.58
CA VAL A 470 -5.26 -2.85 -10.99
C VAL A 470 -4.14 -3.73 -11.57
N ASN A 471 -3.63 -4.68 -10.80
CA ASN A 471 -2.64 -5.63 -11.27
C ASN A 471 -3.34 -6.88 -11.82
N ASP A 472 -3.42 -6.97 -13.13
CA ASP A 472 -4.16 -8.02 -13.86
C ASP A 472 -3.21 -9.21 -14.11
N LEU A 473 -3.29 -10.25 -13.29
CA LEU A 473 -2.58 -11.52 -13.47
C LEU A 473 -3.45 -12.50 -14.24
N ASP A 474 -2.81 -13.39 -14.99
CA ASP A 474 -3.46 -14.43 -15.80
C ASP A 474 -2.93 -15.81 -15.47
N ILE A 475 -3.78 -16.74 -15.05
CA ILE A 475 -3.41 -18.16 -14.92
C ILE A 475 -3.87 -18.96 -16.14
N ARG A 476 -3.02 -19.87 -16.61
CA ARG A 476 -3.35 -20.82 -17.68
C ARG A 476 -2.85 -22.22 -17.32
N ILE A 477 -3.56 -23.25 -17.77
CA ILE A 477 -3.06 -24.61 -17.82
C ILE A 477 -2.92 -24.99 -19.28
N THR A 478 -1.77 -25.58 -19.65
CA THR A 478 -1.53 -26.05 -21.02
C THR A 478 -1.11 -27.51 -21.04
N GLN A 479 -1.57 -28.26 -22.04
CA GLN A 479 -1.13 -29.62 -22.32
C GLN A 479 -1.28 -29.92 -23.81
N ASN A 480 -0.23 -30.45 -24.43
CA ASN A 480 -0.26 -30.92 -25.83
C ASN A 480 -0.82 -29.88 -26.81
N GLY A 481 -0.52 -28.60 -26.61
CA GLY A 481 -1.01 -27.50 -27.45
C GLY A 481 -2.41 -27.00 -27.09
N ASN A 482 -3.13 -27.63 -26.19
CA ASN A 482 -4.39 -27.12 -25.66
C ASN A 482 -4.13 -26.12 -24.54
N THR A 483 -4.92 -25.04 -24.49
CA THR A 483 -4.89 -24.03 -23.41
C THR A 483 -6.26 -24.01 -22.71
N TYR A 484 -6.23 -24.07 -21.38
CA TYR A 484 -7.42 -23.99 -20.53
C TYR A 484 -7.40 -22.64 -19.78
N TYR A 485 -8.55 -22.01 -19.74
CA TYR A 485 -8.74 -20.65 -19.25
C TYR A 485 -9.46 -20.64 -17.91
N PRO A 486 -9.34 -19.57 -17.11
CA PRO A 486 -10.00 -19.46 -15.82
C PRO A 486 -11.52 -19.28 -15.96
N TRP A 487 -12.22 -19.51 -14.86
CA TRP A 487 -13.61 -19.15 -14.72
C TRP A 487 -13.80 -17.64 -14.72
N LYS A 488 -14.89 -17.17 -15.27
CA LYS A 488 -15.42 -15.81 -15.11
C LYS A 488 -16.93 -15.81 -15.16
N LEU A 489 -17.59 -14.84 -14.54
CA LEU A 489 -19.04 -14.69 -14.61
C LEU A 489 -19.49 -14.46 -16.05
N ASN A 490 -20.70 -14.89 -16.32
CA ASN A 490 -21.43 -14.52 -17.54
C ASN A 490 -22.00 -13.11 -17.38
N ASP A 491 -22.20 -12.38 -18.48
CA ASP A 491 -22.86 -11.06 -18.46
C ASP A 491 -24.26 -11.10 -17.82
N ASN A 492 -24.99 -12.23 -17.96
CA ASN A 492 -26.19 -12.51 -17.20
C ASN A 492 -25.81 -13.28 -15.91
N PRO A 493 -25.89 -12.68 -14.72
CA PRO A 493 -25.47 -13.29 -13.46
C PRO A 493 -26.29 -14.53 -13.05
N GLY A 494 -27.48 -14.72 -13.64
CA GLY A 494 -28.31 -15.91 -13.46
C GLY A 494 -27.90 -17.11 -14.32
N SER A 495 -26.85 -16.99 -15.12
CA SER A 495 -26.37 -18.05 -16.02
C SER A 495 -25.11 -18.72 -15.47
N ASN A 496 -24.79 -19.93 -15.96
CA ASN A 496 -23.53 -20.61 -15.65
C ASN A 496 -22.34 -19.72 -16.02
N SER A 497 -21.30 -19.74 -15.21
CA SER A 497 -20.02 -19.13 -15.52
C SER A 497 -19.35 -19.74 -16.73
N THR A 498 -18.42 -19.04 -17.35
CA THR A 498 -17.72 -19.45 -18.55
C THR A 498 -16.23 -19.65 -18.29
N ARG A 499 -15.60 -20.50 -19.12
CA ARG A 499 -14.13 -20.71 -19.16
C ARG A 499 -13.56 -20.34 -20.53
N ILE A 500 -14.11 -19.32 -21.15
CA ILE A 500 -13.71 -18.86 -22.48
C ILE A 500 -13.02 -17.52 -22.38
N GLY A 501 -11.75 -17.49 -22.72
CA GLY A 501 -10.91 -16.29 -22.68
C GLY A 501 -10.48 -15.88 -21.26
N ASP A 502 -9.96 -14.68 -21.15
CA ASP A 502 -9.37 -14.15 -19.93
C ASP A 502 -10.42 -13.72 -18.91
N ASN A 503 -10.09 -13.92 -17.64
CA ASN A 503 -10.70 -13.17 -16.55
C ASN A 503 -9.77 -11.96 -16.27
N ASN A 504 -10.27 -10.76 -16.39
CA ASN A 504 -9.51 -9.53 -16.25
C ASN A 504 -10.12 -8.56 -15.23
N ILE A 505 -10.91 -9.10 -14.30
CA ILE A 505 -11.67 -8.34 -13.32
C ILE A 505 -11.53 -8.88 -11.89
N ASP A 506 -11.29 -10.19 -11.72
CA ASP A 506 -11.14 -10.82 -10.40
C ASP A 506 -9.66 -10.96 -9.99
N ASN A 507 -9.40 -10.87 -8.68
CA ASN A 507 -8.10 -11.16 -8.07
C ASN A 507 -8.02 -12.59 -7.51
N VAL A 508 -8.93 -13.45 -7.92
CA VAL A 508 -8.91 -14.91 -7.75
C VAL A 508 -9.27 -15.54 -9.09
N GLU A 509 -8.31 -16.18 -9.71
CA GLU A 509 -8.52 -16.90 -10.97
C GLU A 509 -8.33 -18.39 -10.80
N GLN A 510 -9.28 -19.19 -11.24
CA GLN A 510 -9.22 -20.65 -11.17
C GLN A 510 -9.44 -21.28 -12.55
N VAL A 511 -8.49 -22.12 -12.95
CA VAL A 511 -8.62 -23.00 -14.11
C VAL A 511 -8.95 -24.41 -13.60
N LYS A 512 -9.98 -25.04 -14.16
CA LYS A 512 -10.43 -26.38 -13.82
C LYS A 512 -10.55 -27.25 -15.06
N ILE A 513 -9.94 -28.43 -15.03
CA ILE A 513 -10.09 -29.49 -16.03
C ILE A 513 -10.82 -30.65 -15.35
N ASP A 514 -12.09 -30.86 -15.68
CA ASP A 514 -12.94 -31.81 -14.97
C ASP A 514 -12.51 -33.27 -15.19
N THR A 515 -12.01 -33.60 -16.38
CA THR A 515 -11.54 -34.95 -16.77
C THR A 515 -10.19 -34.82 -17.47
N PRO A 516 -9.10 -34.57 -16.69
CA PRO A 516 -7.77 -34.46 -17.30
C PRO A 516 -7.31 -35.79 -17.86
N VAL A 517 -6.57 -35.75 -18.95
CA VAL A 517 -5.84 -36.93 -19.46
C VAL A 517 -4.58 -37.11 -18.60
N ALA A 518 -4.22 -38.34 -18.24
CA ALA A 518 -2.99 -38.58 -17.51
C ALA A 518 -1.77 -38.03 -18.26
N GLY A 519 -0.89 -37.33 -17.58
CA GLY A 519 0.32 -36.73 -18.14
C GLY A 519 0.74 -35.42 -17.47
N ASP A 520 1.71 -34.78 -18.06
CA ASP A 520 2.27 -33.52 -17.57
C ASP A 520 1.47 -32.33 -18.10
N TYR A 521 1.23 -31.37 -17.21
CA TYR A 521 0.56 -30.09 -17.48
C TYR A 521 1.47 -28.96 -17.08
N VAL A 522 1.52 -27.91 -17.89
CA VAL A 522 2.25 -26.68 -17.55
C VAL A 522 1.24 -25.64 -17.07
N ILE A 523 1.46 -25.15 -15.88
CA ILE A 523 0.68 -24.04 -15.30
C ILE A 523 1.55 -22.80 -15.39
N THR A 524 1.00 -21.73 -15.97
CA THR A 524 1.68 -20.45 -16.09
C THR A 524 0.87 -19.35 -15.41
N VAL A 525 1.56 -18.41 -14.78
CA VAL A 525 1.01 -17.13 -14.32
C VAL A 525 1.77 -16.02 -15.01
N THR A 526 1.05 -15.15 -15.70
CA THR A 526 1.56 -13.97 -16.38
C THR A 526 0.86 -12.73 -15.88
N HIS A 527 1.18 -11.56 -16.42
CA HIS A 527 0.46 -10.33 -16.13
C HIS A 527 0.22 -9.51 -17.38
N LYS A 528 -0.80 -8.66 -17.35
CA LYS A 528 -1.06 -7.65 -18.37
C LYS A 528 -0.63 -6.27 -17.87
N GLY A 529 -0.25 -5.41 -18.81
CA GLY A 529 0.08 -4.02 -18.50
C GLY A 529 1.30 -3.85 -17.59
N THR A 530 1.32 -2.74 -16.88
CA THR A 530 2.41 -2.39 -15.94
C THR A 530 1.96 -2.70 -14.52
N LEU A 531 2.69 -3.55 -13.83
CA LEU A 531 2.46 -3.84 -12.43
C LEU A 531 2.85 -2.64 -11.56
N VAL A 532 2.00 -2.26 -10.65
CA VAL A 532 2.33 -1.25 -9.62
C VAL A 532 3.53 -1.72 -8.83
N ASN A 533 4.50 -0.84 -8.60
CA ASN A 533 5.79 -1.16 -7.99
C ASN A 533 6.59 -2.25 -8.74
N ASN A 534 6.32 -2.48 -10.03
CA ASN A 534 6.98 -3.46 -10.89
C ASN A 534 6.91 -4.91 -10.37
N LYS A 535 5.94 -5.24 -9.53
CA LYS A 535 5.77 -6.58 -8.96
C LYS A 535 4.36 -6.82 -8.47
N GLN A 536 3.96 -8.10 -8.39
CA GLN A 536 2.77 -8.58 -7.68
C GLN A 536 3.11 -9.89 -6.97
N ASP A 537 2.86 -9.95 -5.67
CA ASP A 537 2.89 -11.20 -4.92
C ASP A 537 1.57 -11.93 -5.13
N PHE A 538 1.64 -13.25 -5.36
CA PHE A 538 0.47 -14.07 -5.56
C PHE A 538 0.63 -15.44 -4.90
N SER A 539 -0.48 -16.12 -4.68
CA SER A 539 -0.51 -17.48 -4.16
C SER A 539 -1.01 -18.41 -5.24
N LEU A 540 -0.36 -19.56 -5.39
CA LEU A 540 -0.74 -20.58 -6.34
C LEU A 540 -1.19 -21.84 -5.57
N ILE A 541 -2.40 -22.30 -5.83
CA ILE A 541 -2.97 -23.51 -5.27
C ILE A 541 -3.30 -24.47 -6.41
N ILE A 542 -2.84 -25.73 -6.33
CA ILE A 542 -3.10 -26.74 -7.33
C ILE A 542 -3.53 -28.04 -6.63
N THR A 543 -4.58 -28.69 -7.13
CA THR A 543 -5.02 -30.04 -6.71
C THR A 543 -5.29 -30.94 -7.91
N GLY A 544 -5.48 -32.23 -7.67
CA GLY A 544 -5.63 -33.22 -8.75
C GLY A 544 -4.30 -33.62 -9.40
N ILE A 545 -3.21 -33.34 -8.70
CA ILE A 545 -1.85 -33.75 -9.06
C ILE A 545 -1.41 -34.98 -8.29
N SER A 546 -0.42 -35.67 -8.81
CA SER A 546 0.25 -36.78 -8.13
C SER A 546 1.72 -36.76 -8.47
N SER A 547 2.56 -36.78 -7.47
CA SER A 547 4.01 -36.91 -7.59
C SER A 547 4.51 -38.07 -6.77
N SER A 548 5.50 -38.82 -7.27
CA SER A 548 6.15 -39.87 -6.50
C SER A 548 7.06 -39.31 -5.42
N PHE A 549 7.45 -38.04 -5.54
CA PHE A 549 8.21 -37.31 -4.51
C PHE A 549 7.90 -35.83 -4.56
N ALA A 550 8.22 -35.13 -3.48
CA ALA A 550 8.08 -33.68 -3.39
C ALA A 550 9.33 -33.01 -2.82
N ILE A 551 9.59 -31.80 -3.30
CA ILE A 551 10.60 -30.87 -2.78
C ILE A 551 9.85 -29.64 -2.25
N VAL A 552 9.81 -29.45 -0.94
CA VAL A 552 9.13 -28.33 -0.31
C VAL A 552 10.18 -27.40 0.32
N PRO A 553 10.50 -26.23 -0.27
CA PRO A 553 11.43 -25.28 0.30
C PRO A 553 10.98 -24.84 1.70
N THR A 554 11.91 -24.87 2.66
CA THR A 554 11.67 -24.43 4.04
C THR A 554 12.38 -23.14 4.39
N SER A 555 13.38 -22.75 3.58
CA SER A 555 14.04 -21.43 3.66
C SER A 555 13.33 -20.39 2.80
N ASN A 556 13.42 -19.13 3.20
CA ASN A 556 12.97 -18.00 2.41
C ASN A 556 13.94 -17.74 1.22
N ASP A 557 13.58 -16.80 0.36
CA ASP A 557 14.53 -16.19 -0.57
C ASP A 557 15.68 -15.56 0.22
N LEU A 558 16.87 -15.55 -0.35
CA LEU A 558 18.07 -15.12 0.35
C LEU A 558 18.67 -13.87 -0.28
N GLU A 559 19.15 -13.03 0.59
CA GLU A 559 19.99 -11.88 0.24
C GLU A 559 21.31 -12.01 0.99
N VAL A 560 22.40 -12.16 0.25
CA VAL A 560 23.72 -12.47 0.80
C VAL A 560 24.79 -11.54 0.29
N CYS A 561 25.88 -11.46 1.05
CA CYS A 561 27.09 -10.81 0.57
C CYS A 561 27.89 -11.74 -0.34
N ALA A 562 28.53 -11.19 -1.37
CA ALA A 562 29.33 -11.95 -2.33
C ALA A 562 30.48 -12.77 -1.70
N ASN A 563 30.88 -12.44 -0.47
CA ASN A 563 31.90 -13.20 0.28
C ASN A 563 31.31 -14.29 1.19
N GLN A 564 30.01 -14.55 1.12
CA GLN A 564 29.29 -15.54 1.91
C GLN A 564 28.69 -16.61 1.01
N ASP A 565 28.51 -17.81 1.54
CA ASP A 565 27.72 -18.84 0.89
C ASP A 565 26.22 -18.62 1.11
N ALA A 566 25.39 -18.98 0.12
CA ALA A 566 23.94 -18.96 0.25
C ALA A 566 23.42 -20.39 0.51
N THR A 567 22.70 -20.60 1.59
CA THR A 567 22.24 -21.92 2.00
C THR A 567 20.72 -21.98 2.01
N TYR A 568 20.14 -22.82 1.14
CA TYR A 568 18.73 -23.15 1.10
C TYR A 568 18.48 -24.51 1.72
N THR A 569 17.39 -24.60 2.48
CA THR A 569 16.90 -25.85 3.03
C THR A 569 15.53 -26.18 2.45
N PHE A 570 15.27 -27.47 2.28
CA PHE A 570 13.97 -27.96 1.84
C PHE A 570 13.71 -29.35 2.44
N ASN A 571 12.44 -29.69 2.58
CA ASN A 571 12.01 -31.02 2.96
C ASN A 571 11.76 -31.85 1.71
N TYR A 572 12.36 -33.02 1.67
CA TYR A 572 12.08 -34.05 0.68
C TYR A 572 11.10 -35.06 1.25
N SER A 573 10.05 -35.34 0.49
CA SER A 573 9.06 -36.40 0.80
C SER A 573 8.87 -37.31 -0.41
N GLN A 574 8.64 -38.59 -0.21
CA GLN A 574 8.37 -39.53 -1.31
C GLN A 574 7.35 -40.59 -0.92
N ILE A 575 6.73 -41.17 -1.94
CA ILE A 575 5.92 -42.37 -1.87
C ILE A 575 6.75 -43.52 -2.51
N GLY A 576 7.11 -44.54 -1.73
CA GLY A 576 7.96 -45.61 -2.18
C GLY A 576 9.40 -45.51 -1.68
N THR A 577 10.36 -46.11 -2.40
CA THR A 577 11.78 -46.22 -2.00
C THR A 577 12.77 -45.81 -3.11
N THR A 578 12.31 -45.13 -4.13
CA THR A 578 13.15 -44.71 -5.25
C THR A 578 14.14 -43.63 -4.82
N THR A 579 15.41 -43.76 -5.26
CA THR A 579 16.43 -42.74 -4.94
C THR A 579 16.27 -41.52 -5.83
N THR A 580 16.15 -40.35 -5.23
CA THR A 580 16.14 -39.04 -5.92
C THR A 580 17.52 -38.40 -5.82
N ASN A 581 18.04 -37.93 -6.94
CA ASN A 581 19.27 -37.12 -7.05
C ASN A 581 18.92 -35.65 -7.09
N PHE A 582 19.69 -34.79 -6.41
CA PHE A 582 19.48 -33.34 -6.39
C PHE A 582 20.56 -32.63 -7.19
N THR A 583 20.12 -31.69 -8.03
CA THR A 583 20.99 -30.80 -8.81
C THR A 583 20.44 -29.37 -8.79
N ALA A 584 21.24 -28.39 -9.17
CA ALA A 584 20.81 -27.00 -9.27
C ALA A 584 20.72 -26.55 -10.74
N THR A 585 19.80 -25.61 -11.01
CA THR A 585 19.70 -24.91 -12.30
C THR A 585 19.58 -23.40 -12.04
N GLY A 586 19.82 -22.57 -13.04
CA GLY A 586 19.72 -21.11 -12.92
C GLY A 586 20.80 -20.47 -12.03
N LEU A 587 21.89 -21.18 -11.73
CA LEU A 587 23.00 -20.62 -10.95
C LEU A 587 23.64 -19.45 -11.70
N PRO A 588 24.02 -18.37 -10.98
CA PRO A 588 24.85 -17.30 -11.55
C PRO A 588 26.15 -17.87 -12.13
N SER A 589 26.62 -17.29 -13.22
CA SER A 589 27.89 -17.71 -13.83
C SER A 589 29.03 -17.66 -12.83
N GLY A 590 29.75 -18.77 -12.66
CA GLY A 590 30.84 -18.93 -11.72
C GLY A 590 30.45 -19.47 -10.33
N ALA A 591 29.19 -19.44 -9.96
CA ALA A 591 28.70 -20.05 -8.72
C ALA A 591 28.62 -21.58 -8.84
N THR A 592 28.80 -22.27 -7.73
CA THR A 592 28.67 -23.74 -7.60
C THR A 592 27.67 -24.11 -6.53
N ALA A 593 26.92 -25.20 -6.71
CA ALA A 593 25.99 -25.68 -5.70
C ALA A 593 26.33 -27.10 -5.25
N VAL A 594 26.23 -27.34 -3.95
CA VAL A 594 26.44 -28.63 -3.31
C VAL A 594 25.20 -28.99 -2.49
N PHE A 595 24.72 -30.24 -2.62
CA PHE A 595 23.58 -30.77 -1.88
C PHE A 595 24.03 -31.70 -0.76
N THR A 596 23.43 -31.56 0.41
CA THR A 596 23.68 -32.43 1.58
C THR A 596 22.36 -32.92 2.18
N PRO A 597 22.03 -34.20 2.04
CA PRO A 597 22.69 -35.20 1.19
C PRO A 597 22.46 -34.94 -0.33
N ALA A 598 23.33 -35.40 -1.19
CA ALA A 598 23.21 -35.27 -2.64
C ALA A 598 22.09 -36.15 -3.22
N THR A 599 21.69 -37.20 -2.51
CA THR A 599 20.61 -38.09 -2.88
C THR A 599 19.79 -38.51 -1.66
N ARG A 600 18.50 -38.82 -1.88
CA ARG A 600 17.63 -39.40 -0.86
C ARG A 600 16.75 -40.51 -1.39
N ASN A 601 16.52 -41.50 -0.55
CA ASN A 601 15.56 -42.60 -0.74
C ASN A 601 14.58 -42.73 0.42
N SER A 602 14.48 -41.70 1.26
CA SER A 602 13.55 -41.63 2.40
C SER A 602 13.29 -40.14 2.72
N ASN A 603 12.16 -39.86 3.34
CA ASN A 603 11.76 -38.49 3.74
C ASN A 603 12.81 -37.86 4.65
N GLY A 604 12.95 -36.56 4.54
CA GLY A 604 13.81 -35.77 5.42
C GLY A 604 14.42 -34.54 4.77
N PRO A 605 15.16 -33.72 5.54
CA PRO A 605 15.71 -32.47 5.06
C PRO A 605 16.88 -32.66 4.08
N VAL A 606 17.00 -31.73 3.16
CA VAL A 606 18.13 -31.56 2.23
C VAL A 606 18.55 -30.10 2.25
N THR A 607 19.86 -29.88 2.20
CA THR A 607 20.44 -28.54 2.15
C THR A 607 21.16 -28.33 0.82
N MET A 608 20.91 -27.22 0.15
CA MET A 608 21.67 -26.72 -1.01
C MET A 608 22.53 -25.54 -0.58
N THR A 609 23.85 -25.66 -0.69
CA THR A 609 24.79 -24.56 -0.43
C THR A 609 25.37 -24.08 -1.74
N ILE A 610 25.20 -22.80 -2.01
CA ILE A 610 25.73 -22.12 -3.21
C ILE A 610 26.95 -21.31 -2.79
N SER A 611 28.09 -21.59 -3.38
CA SER A 611 29.40 -21.00 -3.07
C SER A 611 30.00 -20.30 -4.29
N ASN A 612 31.19 -19.69 -4.10
CA ASN A 612 31.92 -18.92 -5.10
C ASN A 612 31.19 -17.64 -5.57
N LEU A 613 30.43 -17.02 -4.68
CA LEU A 613 29.65 -15.81 -5.00
C LEU A 613 30.52 -14.55 -5.15
N SER A 614 31.77 -14.59 -4.72
CA SER A 614 32.71 -13.45 -4.83
C SER A 614 33.07 -13.06 -6.27
N ILE A 615 32.89 -13.97 -7.22
CA ILE A 615 33.14 -13.74 -8.63
C ILE A 615 31.86 -13.50 -9.44
N VAL A 616 30.71 -13.51 -8.77
CA VAL A 616 29.40 -13.26 -9.37
C VAL A 616 29.09 -11.77 -9.35
N ASN A 617 28.51 -11.24 -10.42
CA ASN A 617 28.02 -9.87 -10.45
C ASN A 617 26.90 -9.66 -9.42
N PRO A 618 26.88 -8.52 -8.72
CA PRO A 618 25.74 -8.20 -7.87
C PRO A 618 24.43 -8.17 -8.65
N GLY A 619 23.37 -8.70 -8.06
CA GLY A 619 22.07 -8.76 -8.71
C GLY A 619 21.15 -9.82 -8.14
N SER A 620 19.97 -9.97 -8.75
CA SER A 620 18.96 -10.97 -8.36
C SER A 620 18.96 -12.12 -9.35
N TYR A 621 18.95 -13.35 -8.83
CA TYR A 621 19.03 -14.58 -9.59
C TYR A 621 17.90 -15.52 -9.14
N SER A 622 17.27 -16.20 -10.10
CA SER A 622 16.33 -17.28 -9.82
C SER A 622 17.05 -18.63 -9.88
N VAL A 623 17.22 -19.26 -8.74
CA VAL A 623 17.98 -20.52 -8.60
C VAL A 623 16.99 -21.67 -8.42
N GLY A 624 17.06 -22.67 -9.31
CA GLY A 624 16.22 -23.87 -9.27
C GLY A 624 16.89 -25.03 -8.51
N ILE A 625 16.15 -25.64 -7.60
CA ILE A 625 16.48 -26.91 -6.96
C ILE A 625 15.77 -28.00 -7.74
N VAL A 626 16.52 -28.94 -8.33
CA VAL A 626 16.02 -30.01 -9.18
C VAL A 626 16.22 -31.34 -8.47
N GLY A 627 15.14 -32.09 -8.22
CA GLY A 627 15.18 -33.50 -7.85
C GLY A 627 14.82 -34.39 -9.05
N ASN A 628 15.53 -35.47 -9.24
CA ASN A 628 15.26 -36.43 -10.28
C ASN A 628 15.43 -37.85 -9.74
N ASN A 629 14.38 -38.66 -9.86
CA ASN A 629 14.39 -40.09 -9.42
C ASN A 629 14.52 -41.09 -10.56
N GLY A 630 14.83 -40.62 -11.77
CA GLY A 630 14.98 -41.44 -12.98
C GLY A 630 13.69 -41.60 -13.78
N THR A 631 12.52 -41.40 -13.17
CA THR A 631 11.21 -41.43 -13.85
C THR A 631 10.50 -40.07 -13.82
N GLU A 632 10.75 -39.28 -12.80
CA GLU A 632 10.18 -37.97 -12.59
C GLU A 632 11.26 -36.97 -12.23
N SER A 633 11.06 -35.73 -12.63
CA SER A 633 11.91 -34.59 -12.26
C SER A 633 11.02 -33.47 -11.75
N GLU A 634 11.39 -32.90 -10.62
CA GLU A 634 10.70 -31.78 -9.99
C GLU A 634 11.66 -30.63 -9.78
N THR A 635 11.25 -29.40 -10.09
CA THR A 635 12.07 -28.20 -9.91
C THR A 635 11.34 -27.19 -9.04
N ARG A 636 12.08 -26.58 -8.11
CA ARG A 636 11.60 -25.47 -7.27
C ARG A 636 12.56 -24.33 -7.35
N PHE A 637 12.03 -23.11 -7.60
CA PHE A 637 12.84 -21.91 -7.72
C PHE A 637 12.83 -21.10 -6.41
N LYS A 638 13.97 -20.46 -6.13
CA LYS A 638 14.18 -19.51 -5.03
C LYS A 638 14.94 -18.32 -5.58
N ASN A 639 14.65 -17.14 -5.04
CA ASN A 639 15.40 -15.94 -5.40
C ASN A 639 16.64 -15.81 -4.53
N LEU A 640 17.76 -15.50 -5.17
CA LEU A 640 19.04 -15.19 -4.56
C LEU A 640 19.46 -13.79 -4.97
N LYS A 641 19.51 -12.86 -4.03
CA LYS A 641 20.08 -11.54 -4.26
C LYS A 641 21.48 -11.47 -3.69
N ILE A 642 22.43 -11.10 -4.53
CA ILE A 642 23.85 -11.01 -4.17
C ILE A 642 24.24 -9.54 -4.12
N TYR A 643 24.81 -9.11 -3.01
CA TYR A 643 25.35 -7.78 -2.82
C TYR A 643 26.88 -7.82 -2.81
N SER A 644 27.51 -6.86 -3.47
CA SER A 644 28.94 -6.59 -3.34
C SER A 644 29.20 -5.53 -2.30
N SER A 645 30.33 -5.65 -1.58
CA SER A 645 30.85 -4.58 -0.71
C SER A 645 31.56 -3.46 -1.48
N THR A 646 31.72 -3.61 -2.79
CA THR A 646 32.34 -2.61 -3.67
C THR A 646 31.25 -1.87 -4.44
N PHE A 647 31.39 -0.55 -4.57
CA PHE A 647 30.44 0.32 -5.24
C PHE A 647 31.12 1.17 -6.29
N SER A 648 30.44 1.39 -7.41
CA SER A 648 30.80 2.44 -8.35
C SER A 648 30.41 3.80 -7.78
N PRO A 649 31.09 4.89 -8.17
CA PRO A 649 30.66 6.24 -7.80
C PRO A 649 29.22 6.52 -8.23
N VAL A 650 28.46 7.21 -7.39
CA VAL A 650 27.08 7.61 -7.72
C VAL A 650 27.14 8.78 -8.72
N ILE A 651 26.28 8.74 -9.73
CA ILE A 651 26.12 9.85 -10.69
C ILE A 651 25.12 10.83 -10.10
N LEU A 652 25.59 12.02 -9.76
CA LEU A 652 24.77 13.11 -9.24
C LEU A 652 24.10 13.82 -10.41
N THR A 653 22.77 14.02 -10.32
CA THR A 653 21.95 14.52 -11.45
C THR A 653 21.47 15.95 -11.24
N ASN A 654 21.06 16.34 -10.02
CA ASN A 654 20.59 17.70 -9.73
C ASN A 654 20.97 18.11 -8.30
N PRO A 655 21.51 19.32 -8.08
CA PRO A 655 22.04 20.27 -9.08
C PRO A 655 23.24 19.70 -9.83
N THR A 656 23.39 20.15 -11.10
CA THR A 656 24.58 19.82 -11.88
C THR A 656 25.83 20.49 -11.31
N ASN A 657 26.99 19.93 -11.56
CA ASN A 657 28.22 20.46 -10.99
C ASN A 657 28.48 21.91 -11.41
N ASN A 658 28.81 22.79 -10.46
CA ASN A 658 29.04 24.24 -10.59
C ASN A 658 27.77 25.02 -11.03
N GLN A 659 26.58 24.50 -10.85
CA GLN A 659 25.36 25.20 -11.16
C GLN A 659 25.21 26.42 -10.23
N VAL A 660 24.81 27.56 -10.77
CA VAL A 660 24.62 28.80 -10.02
C VAL A 660 23.18 29.27 -10.11
N GLY A 661 22.76 30.13 -9.18
CA GLY A 661 21.40 30.65 -9.14
C GLY A 661 20.39 29.57 -8.69
N ILE A 662 20.79 28.70 -7.80
CA ILE A 662 19.92 27.68 -7.22
C ILE A 662 19.08 28.30 -6.09
N ALA A 663 17.83 27.91 -5.98
CA ALA A 663 16.95 28.30 -4.88
C ALA A 663 17.54 27.90 -3.52
N THR A 664 17.10 28.56 -2.46
CA THR A 664 17.50 28.25 -1.07
C THR A 664 16.88 26.96 -0.55
N THR A 665 15.87 26.45 -1.25
CA THR A 665 15.34 25.08 -1.11
C THR A 665 15.58 24.36 -2.44
N VAL A 666 16.27 23.22 -2.38
CA VAL A 666 16.70 22.48 -3.57
C VAL A 666 16.54 20.97 -3.40
N ASN A 667 16.07 20.30 -4.43
CA ASN A 667 16.06 18.83 -4.48
C ASN A 667 17.40 18.32 -5.02
N LEU A 668 18.17 17.68 -4.15
CA LEU A 668 19.40 16.95 -4.51
C LEU A 668 18.99 15.59 -5.04
N SER A 669 19.42 15.21 -6.25
CA SER A 669 19.08 13.91 -6.83
C SER A 669 20.25 13.22 -7.51
N TRP A 670 20.18 11.89 -7.61
CA TRP A 670 21.21 11.03 -8.19
C TRP A 670 20.62 9.76 -8.79
N ASN A 671 21.40 9.08 -9.63
CA ASN A 671 21.00 7.81 -10.22
C ASN A 671 21.03 6.69 -9.19
N THR A 672 20.00 5.83 -9.20
CA THR A 672 19.94 4.61 -8.38
C THR A 672 21.05 3.63 -8.78
N GLN A 673 21.53 2.85 -7.81
CA GLN A 673 22.43 1.73 -8.05
C GLN A 673 21.79 0.43 -7.56
N ALA A 674 21.73 -0.59 -8.41
CA ALA A 674 21.11 -1.89 -8.09
C ALA A 674 21.77 -2.60 -6.89
N ASN A 675 23.05 -2.29 -6.60
CA ASN A 675 23.81 -2.83 -5.48
C ASN A 675 23.66 -2.02 -4.17
N ALA A 676 22.89 -0.92 -4.16
CA ALA A 676 22.68 -0.08 -3.00
C ALA A 676 21.31 -0.36 -2.35
N GLU A 677 21.30 -0.38 -1.03
CA GLU A 677 20.09 -0.39 -0.19
C GLU A 677 19.81 0.99 0.41
N SER A 678 20.85 1.80 0.54
CA SER A 678 20.75 3.17 1.05
C SER A 678 21.90 4.04 0.55
N TYR A 679 21.76 5.35 0.77
CA TYR A 679 22.72 6.36 0.35
C TYR A 679 23.03 7.29 1.52
N ARG A 680 24.32 7.49 1.84
CA ARG A 680 24.77 8.53 2.76
C ARG A 680 24.99 9.80 1.96
N LEU A 681 24.19 10.81 2.22
CA LEU A 681 24.27 12.15 1.63
C LEU A 681 25.02 13.08 2.58
N GLN A 682 26.00 13.82 2.08
CA GLN A 682 26.64 14.92 2.77
C GLN A 682 26.52 16.22 1.98
N VAL A 683 26.22 17.31 2.68
CA VAL A 683 26.24 18.68 2.16
C VAL A 683 27.14 19.54 3.06
N SER A 684 27.97 20.37 2.46
CA SER A 684 28.95 21.23 3.16
C SER A 684 29.14 22.55 2.43
N THR A 685 29.53 23.57 3.14
CA THR A 685 30.06 24.84 2.57
C THR A 685 31.54 24.76 2.25
N SER A 686 32.22 23.67 2.64
CA SER A 686 33.62 23.43 2.39
C SER A 686 33.84 22.25 1.44
N SER A 687 34.64 22.42 0.41
CA SER A 687 34.91 21.36 -0.59
C SER A 687 35.59 20.12 -0.04
N ASN A 688 36.23 20.20 1.14
CA ASN A 688 36.85 19.08 1.81
C ASN A 688 35.99 18.43 2.92
N PHE A 689 34.75 18.92 3.11
CA PHE A 689 33.79 18.41 4.07
C PHE A 689 34.31 18.36 5.53
N THR A 690 35.16 19.30 5.93
CA THR A 690 35.64 19.41 7.30
C THR A 690 34.53 19.71 8.30
N THR A 691 33.50 20.38 7.84
CA THR A 691 32.22 20.59 8.53
C THR A 691 31.10 20.28 7.57
N THR A 692 30.06 19.56 8.01
CA THR A 692 28.89 19.25 7.21
C THR A 692 27.67 20.01 7.71
N LEU A 693 26.90 20.57 6.79
CA LEU A 693 25.58 21.13 7.06
C LEU A 693 24.56 19.98 7.23
N LEU A 694 24.70 18.95 6.40
CA LEU A 694 23.88 17.74 6.42
C LEU A 694 24.79 16.53 6.30
N ASP A 695 24.50 15.51 7.08
CA ASP A 695 25.09 14.16 6.98
C ASP A 695 24.01 13.16 7.39
N THR A 696 23.36 12.56 6.42
CA THR A 696 22.23 11.67 6.66
C THR A 696 22.27 10.45 5.74
N THR A 697 21.57 9.39 6.13
CA THR A 697 21.41 8.16 5.32
C THR A 697 19.95 7.97 4.99
N ILE A 698 19.66 7.78 3.70
CA ILE A 698 18.31 7.63 3.16
C ILE A 698 18.25 6.48 2.16
N ASN A 699 17.05 5.94 1.93
CA ASN A 699 16.82 4.83 0.99
C ASN A 699 16.38 5.32 -0.40
N GLN A 700 16.06 6.60 -0.53
CA GLN A 700 15.64 7.24 -1.77
C GLN A 700 16.83 7.78 -2.53
N ASN A 701 16.64 8.07 -3.80
CA ASN A 701 17.66 8.66 -4.68
C ASN A 701 17.53 10.18 -4.82
N SER A 702 16.83 10.83 -3.89
CA SER A 702 16.70 12.29 -3.82
C SER A 702 16.49 12.76 -2.38
N TYR A 703 16.78 14.03 -2.12
CA TYR A 703 16.61 14.68 -0.84
C TYR A 703 16.38 16.18 -1.02
N ILE A 704 15.31 16.71 -0.45
CA ILE A 704 15.06 18.15 -0.44
C ILE A 704 15.78 18.77 0.76
N ILE A 705 16.66 19.72 0.51
CA ILE A 705 17.31 20.53 1.53
C ILE A 705 16.83 21.96 1.44
N SER A 706 16.38 22.53 2.56
CA SER A 706 15.83 23.88 2.65
C SER A 706 16.66 24.79 3.54
N ASN A 707 16.30 26.06 3.58
CA ASN A 707 16.94 27.07 4.44
C ASN A 707 18.44 27.26 4.16
N LEU A 708 18.87 27.09 2.92
CA LEU A 708 20.23 27.38 2.51
C LEU A 708 20.47 28.89 2.49
N SER A 709 21.67 29.31 2.89
CA SER A 709 22.08 30.74 2.82
C SER A 709 22.19 31.19 1.37
N GLN A 710 21.72 32.41 1.06
CA GLN A 710 21.85 33.02 -0.26
C GLN A 710 23.31 33.26 -0.63
N GLN A 711 23.62 33.36 -1.94
CA GLN A 711 24.96 33.61 -2.48
C GLN A 711 26.06 32.67 -1.95
N THR A 712 25.71 31.49 -1.49
CA THR A 712 26.61 30.58 -0.81
C THR A 712 26.92 29.39 -1.69
N TYR A 713 28.21 29.01 -1.75
CA TYR A 713 28.63 27.75 -2.38
C TYR A 713 28.40 26.59 -1.45
N TYR A 714 27.77 25.55 -1.99
CA TYR A 714 27.57 24.26 -1.34
C TYR A 714 28.24 23.16 -2.16
N TYR A 715 28.82 22.22 -1.46
CA TYR A 715 29.41 21.01 -2.00
C TYR A 715 28.60 19.85 -1.48
N TRP A 716 28.31 18.88 -2.33
CA TRP A 716 27.56 17.72 -1.91
C TRP A 716 28.06 16.46 -2.57
N ARG A 717 27.90 15.34 -1.88
CA ARG A 717 28.32 14.03 -2.33
C ARG A 717 27.43 12.96 -1.75
N VAL A 718 27.36 11.82 -2.45
CA VAL A 718 26.55 10.66 -2.08
C VAL A 718 27.42 9.42 -2.13
N SER A 719 27.32 8.59 -1.09
CA SER A 719 28.00 7.30 -1.03
C SER A 719 26.95 6.20 -0.84
N PRO A 720 26.91 5.18 -1.71
CA PRO A 720 25.98 4.08 -1.58
C PRO A 720 26.38 3.14 -0.46
N SER A 721 25.42 2.45 0.15
CA SER A 721 25.68 1.40 1.12
C SER A 721 24.67 0.27 0.98
N ASN A 722 25.06 -0.91 1.42
CA ASN A 722 24.21 -2.07 1.58
C ASN A 722 24.66 -2.87 2.82
N ARG A 723 23.98 -3.96 3.13
CA ARG A 723 24.28 -4.84 4.26
C ARG A 723 25.71 -5.43 4.25
N CYS A 724 26.40 -5.37 3.10
CA CYS A 724 27.72 -5.96 2.90
C CYS A 724 28.86 -4.94 2.99
N GLY A 725 28.54 -3.67 2.92
CA GLY A 725 29.56 -2.62 2.99
C GLY A 725 29.00 -1.23 2.75
N THR A 726 29.87 -0.26 2.94
CA THR A 726 29.57 1.16 2.68
C THR A 726 30.61 1.71 1.72
N GLY A 727 30.15 2.45 0.73
CA GLY A 727 31.03 3.15 -0.21
C GLY A 727 31.92 4.17 0.52
N ILE A 728 33.12 4.36 0.00
CA ILE A 728 34.12 5.26 0.60
C ILE A 728 33.79 6.70 0.19
N LEU A 729 33.38 7.53 1.14
CA LEU A 729 33.01 8.95 0.90
C LEU A 729 34.13 9.78 0.26
N SER A 730 35.40 9.49 0.54
CA SER A 730 36.52 10.20 -0.10
C SER A 730 36.62 9.92 -1.60
N ASN A 731 36.03 8.82 -2.08
CA ASN A 731 35.99 8.45 -3.48
C ASN A 731 34.67 8.84 -4.18
N ALA A 732 33.74 9.42 -3.44
CA ALA A 732 32.47 9.85 -4.00
C ALA A 732 32.63 11.06 -4.92
N THR A 733 31.84 11.10 -5.98
CA THR A 733 31.75 12.29 -6.84
C THR A 733 31.25 13.47 -6.00
N VAL A 734 31.92 14.59 -6.10
CA VAL A 734 31.51 15.85 -5.46
C VAL A 734 31.00 16.80 -6.52
N ASN A 735 29.76 17.23 -6.38
CA ASN A 735 29.21 18.35 -7.11
C ASN A 735 29.19 19.60 -6.22
N SER A 736 29.22 20.74 -6.86
CA SER A 736 29.00 22.03 -6.19
C SER A 736 27.87 22.79 -6.88
N PHE A 737 27.22 23.66 -6.11
CA PHE A 737 26.27 24.64 -6.62
C PHE A 737 26.34 25.92 -5.81
N GLN A 738 25.86 27.01 -6.36
CA GLN A 738 25.73 28.27 -5.64
C GLN A 738 24.29 28.72 -5.61
N THR A 739 23.81 29.04 -4.43
CA THR A 739 22.48 29.63 -4.27
C THR A 739 22.43 31.03 -4.83
N GLY A 740 21.31 31.42 -5.43
CA GLY A 740 21.02 32.77 -5.92
C GLY A 740 20.68 33.73 -4.80
N ILE A 741 20.37 34.98 -5.20
CA ILE A 741 19.72 35.99 -4.36
C ILE A 741 18.21 35.85 -4.58
N LEU A 742 17.45 35.70 -3.52
CA LEU A 742 16.00 35.78 -3.60
C LEU A 742 15.56 37.24 -3.53
N SER A 743 14.86 37.70 -4.57
CA SER A 743 14.20 39.00 -4.61
C SER A 743 12.71 38.75 -4.48
N CYS A 744 12.19 38.87 -3.29
CA CYS A 744 10.77 38.65 -2.98
C CYS A 744 9.93 39.92 -3.17
N GLY A 745 8.60 39.73 -3.22
CA GLY A 745 7.63 40.82 -3.38
C GLY A 745 7.12 41.01 -4.80
N ASN A 746 7.40 40.07 -5.71
CA ASN A 746 6.75 40.08 -7.02
C ASN A 746 5.36 39.46 -6.88
N GLU A 747 4.34 40.30 -6.90
CA GLU A 747 2.96 39.92 -6.69
C GLU A 747 2.15 39.98 -7.98
N PHE A 748 1.42 38.92 -8.30
CA PHE A 748 0.55 38.82 -9.47
C PHE A 748 -0.87 38.49 -9.03
N LEU A 749 -1.76 39.46 -9.13
CA LEU A 749 -3.14 39.34 -8.75
C LEU A 749 -3.98 38.94 -9.97
N ALA A 750 -4.88 38.01 -9.78
CA ALA A 750 -5.90 37.68 -10.77
C ALA A 750 -6.79 38.90 -11.02
N THR A 751 -7.14 39.14 -12.26
CA THR A 751 -7.96 40.33 -12.68
C THR A 751 -9.24 39.93 -13.39
N ASN A 752 -9.38 38.63 -13.79
CA ASN A 752 -10.57 38.14 -14.46
C ASN A 752 -11.26 37.06 -13.59
N PHE A 753 -12.42 37.39 -13.08
CA PHE A 753 -13.25 36.53 -12.23
C PHE A 753 -14.58 36.11 -12.92
N SER A 754 -14.61 36.12 -14.25
CA SER A 754 -15.83 35.74 -15.01
C SER A 754 -16.28 34.28 -14.77
N ASN A 755 -15.40 33.41 -14.33
CA ASN A 755 -15.69 32.00 -14.03
C ASN A 755 -15.25 31.66 -12.57
N ALA A 756 -15.52 32.56 -11.64
CA ALA A 756 -15.07 32.41 -10.24
C ALA A 756 -16.16 31.81 -9.31
N THR A 757 -17.39 31.62 -9.80
CA THR A 757 -18.51 31.08 -9.03
C THR A 757 -18.44 29.57 -8.99
N ILE A 758 -18.40 29.00 -7.80
CA ILE A 758 -18.54 27.58 -7.54
C ILE A 758 -20.03 27.33 -7.36
N ALA A 759 -20.67 26.67 -8.33
CA ALA A 759 -22.09 26.40 -8.28
C ALA A 759 -22.41 25.39 -7.17
N SER A 760 -23.62 25.52 -6.59
CA SER A 760 -24.12 24.54 -5.60
C SER A 760 -24.69 23.25 -6.23
N THR A 761 -24.10 22.81 -7.33
CA THR A 761 -24.48 21.61 -8.08
C THR A 761 -23.32 20.64 -8.11
N ALA A 762 -23.58 19.36 -8.10
CA ALA A 762 -22.54 18.34 -8.16
C ALA A 762 -21.58 18.53 -9.35
N ASN A 763 -20.31 18.26 -9.13
CA ASN A 763 -19.22 18.46 -10.09
C ASN A 763 -19.06 19.91 -10.57
N ALA A 764 -19.30 20.85 -9.69
CA ALA A 764 -19.02 22.26 -9.97
C ALA A 764 -17.51 22.50 -10.09
N SER A 765 -17.13 23.35 -11.05
CA SER A 765 -15.73 23.77 -11.20
C SER A 765 -15.68 25.27 -11.51
N ALA A 766 -14.87 25.98 -10.74
CA ALA A 766 -14.59 27.39 -10.95
C ALA A 766 -13.10 27.58 -11.23
N SER A 767 -12.75 28.51 -12.10
CA SER A 767 -11.34 28.76 -12.43
C SER A 767 -11.06 30.25 -12.65
N VAL A 768 -9.88 30.68 -12.20
CA VAL A 768 -9.43 32.07 -12.30
C VAL A 768 -8.01 32.11 -12.84
N PRO A 769 -7.78 32.81 -13.99
CA PRO A 769 -6.45 32.95 -14.56
C PRO A 769 -5.64 34.08 -13.89
N ILE A 770 -4.34 33.84 -13.72
CA ILE A 770 -3.35 34.82 -13.21
C ILE A 770 -2.24 34.93 -14.23
N LEU A 771 -2.04 36.14 -14.78
CA LEU A 771 -0.95 36.41 -15.74
C LEU A 771 0.32 36.81 -14.99
N VAL A 772 1.38 36.05 -15.18
CA VAL A 772 2.73 36.36 -14.71
C VAL A 772 3.59 36.80 -15.87
N THR A 773 4.35 37.89 -15.70
CA THR A 773 5.26 38.46 -16.70
C THR A 773 6.51 38.98 -16.02
N GLY A 774 7.62 39.13 -16.75
CA GLY A 774 8.82 39.77 -16.24
C GLY A 774 10.08 38.89 -16.28
N GLY A 775 10.00 37.68 -16.84
CA GLY A 775 11.14 36.76 -16.97
C GLY A 775 11.61 36.25 -15.63
N LEU A 776 10.69 36.03 -14.66
CA LEU A 776 11.01 35.62 -13.31
C LEU A 776 11.34 34.14 -13.25
N THR A 777 12.46 33.80 -12.61
CA THR A 777 12.77 32.42 -12.25
C THR A 777 12.30 32.17 -10.81
N ILE A 778 11.46 31.17 -10.61
CA ILE A 778 10.88 30.85 -9.30
C ILE A 778 11.99 30.39 -8.34
N GLY A 779 12.19 31.10 -7.27
CA GLY A 779 13.05 30.71 -6.15
C GLY A 779 12.23 30.25 -4.96
N ASP A 780 11.04 30.80 -4.85
CA ASP A 780 10.01 30.44 -3.91
C ASP A 780 8.67 30.95 -4.44
N LEU A 781 7.61 30.18 -4.27
CA LEU A 781 6.26 30.55 -4.72
C LEU A 781 5.27 30.35 -3.57
N ASN A 782 4.56 31.41 -3.25
CA ASN A 782 3.44 31.36 -2.31
C ASN A 782 2.15 31.76 -3.00
N VAL A 783 1.02 31.17 -2.59
CA VAL A 783 -0.30 31.43 -3.21
C VAL A 783 -1.27 31.95 -2.16
N ALA A 784 -1.62 33.24 -2.23
CA ALA A 784 -2.64 33.79 -1.34
C ALA A 784 -4.03 33.54 -1.92
N LEU A 785 -4.90 32.95 -1.12
CA LEU A 785 -6.26 32.51 -1.47
C LEU A 785 -7.29 33.22 -0.60
N ASN A 786 -8.36 33.70 -1.23
CA ASN A 786 -9.59 34.10 -0.55
C ASN A 786 -10.76 33.47 -1.29
N ILE A 787 -11.38 32.45 -0.68
CA ILE A 787 -12.48 31.68 -1.24
C ILE A 787 -13.60 31.65 -0.20
N THR A 788 -14.79 32.08 -0.58
CA THR A 788 -16.01 31.83 0.19
C THR A 788 -16.64 30.53 -0.28
N HIS A 789 -16.97 29.66 0.66
CA HIS A 789 -17.66 28.40 0.42
C HIS A 789 -18.36 27.98 1.71
N THR A 790 -19.57 27.48 1.59
CA THR A 790 -20.39 27.10 2.76
C THR A 790 -20.02 25.75 3.36
N TYR A 791 -19.10 25.00 2.71
CA TYR A 791 -18.61 23.72 3.20
C TYR A 791 -17.25 23.41 2.53
N ILE A 792 -16.14 23.87 3.12
CA ILE A 792 -14.82 23.82 2.46
C ILE A 792 -14.22 22.42 2.36
N GLN A 793 -14.81 21.42 3.01
CA GLN A 793 -14.46 20.01 2.82
C GLN A 793 -14.87 19.49 1.43
N ASP A 794 -15.80 20.12 0.78
CA ASP A 794 -16.32 19.62 -0.48
C ASP A 794 -15.40 19.95 -1.65
N PHE A 795 -14.48 20.90 -1.50
CA PHE A 795 -13.67 21.35 -2.62
C PHE A 795 -12.20 20.88 -2.61
N LYS A 796 -11.66 20.78 -3.80
CA LYS A 796 -10.23 20.63 -4.08
C LYS A 796 -9.71 21.85 -4.80
N VAL A 797 -8.67 22.50 -4.29
CA VAL A 797 -8.04 23.67 -4.87
C VAL A 797 -6.74 23.26 -5.56
N LYS A 798 -6.63 23.56 -6.85
CA LYS A 798 -5.47 23.24 -7.68
C LYS A 798 -4.89 24.49 -8.31
N LEU A 799 -3.57 24.55 -8.41
CA LEU A 799 -2.85 25.55 -9.19
C LEU A 799 -2.22 24.86 -10.40
N THR A 800 -2.60 25.31 -11.61
CA THR A 800 -2.01 24.83 -12.85
C THR A 800 -1.04 25.87 -13.39
N GLY A 801 0.21 25.50 -13.65
CA GLY A 801 1.24 26.35 -14.22
C GLY A 801 1.07 26.55 -15.74
N PRO A 802 1.80 27.52 -16.33
CA PRO A 802 1.71 27.82 -17.77
C PRO A 802 2.25 26.69 -18.65
N ALA A 803 1.78 26.65 -19.90
CA ALA A 803 2.20 25.65 -20.89
C ALA A 803 3.71 25.69 -21.19
N SER A 804 4.34 26.85 -21.02
CA SER A 804 5.80 27.06 -21.20
C SER A 804 6.67 26.16 -20.31
N ILE A 805 6.13 25.71 -19.17
CA ILE A 805 6.79 24.81 -18.21
C ILE A 805 6.10 23.44 -18.11
N GLY A 806 5.28 23.08 -19.10
CA GLY A 806 4.62 21.76 -19.16
C GLY A 806 3.29 21.67 -18.41
N SER A 807 2.68 22.77 -18.03
CA SER A 807 1.40 22.84 -17.30
C SER A 807 1.38 21.97 -16.02
N PRO A 808 2.35 22.09 -15.11
CA PRO A 808 2.33 21.35 -13.87
C PRO A 808 1.07 21.67 -13.06
N VAL A 809 0.47 20.65 -12.44
CA VAL A 809 -0.70 20.82 -11.57
C VAL A 809 -0.28 20.50 -10.14
N ILE A 810 -0.51 21.46 -9.23
CA ILE A 810 -0.22 21.32 -7.80
C ILE A 810 -1.53 21.40 -7.03
N THR A 811 -1.83 20.42 -6.22
CA THR A 811 -2.96 20.43 -5.29
C THR A 811 -2.60 21.29 -4.07
N LEU A 812 -3.26 22.42 -3.92
CA LEU A 812 -3.04 23.34 -2.80
C LEU A 812 -3.83 22.90 -1.56
N LEU A 813 -5.10 22.58 -1.74
CA LEU A 813 -5.99 22.09 -0.69
C LEU A 813 -6.78 20.91 -1.24
N ASP A 814 -6.90 19.86 -0.46
CA ASP A 814 -7.68 18.67 -0.78
C ASP A 814 -8.65 18.42 0.38
N GLN A 815 -9.89 18.86 0.20
CA GLN A 815 -10.99 18.67 1.16
C GLN A 815 -10.62 19.08 2.62
N PRO A 816 -10.17 20.33 2.87
CA PRO A 816 -9.73 20.75 4.20
C PRO A 816 -10.92 21.04 5.13
N CYS A 817 -10.71 20.92 6.44
CA CYS A 817 -11.49 21.60 7.50
C CYS A 817 -12.93 21.18 7.75
N GLY A 818 -13.38 19.98 7.38
CA GLY A 818 -14.71 19.50 7.73
C GLY A 818 -15.85 20.47 7.35
N ASP A 819 -16.86 20.58 8.19
CA ASP A 819 -18.06 21.41 8.00
C ASP A 819 -17.84 22.91 8.31
N ASN A 820 -16.66 23.41 8.01
CA ASN A 820 -16.30 24.81 8.22
C ASN A 820 -16.40 25.63 6.92
N ASP A 821 -16.51 26.95 7.10
CA ASP A 821 -16.74 27.89 6.00
C ASP A 821 -15.50 28.73 5.72
N ASN A 822 -15.27 28.97 4.45
CA ASN A 822 -14.36 29.98 3.87
C ASN A 822 -12.87 29.75 4.17
N VAL A 823 -12.07 30.13 3.18
CA VAL A 823 -10.60 30.11 3.22
C VAL A 823 -10.06 31.53 2.98
N ASN A 824 -9.15 31.98 3.83
CA ASN A 824 -8.37 33.20 3.62
C ASN A 824 -6.95 32.99 4.15
N CYS A 825 -6.11 32.36 3.36
CA CYS A 825 -4.78 31.90 3.79
C CYS A 825 -3.73 32.10 2.68
N ILE A 826 -2.49 31.86 3.03
CA ILE A 826 -1.37 31.78 2.08
C ILE A 826 -0.86 30.35 2.08
N MET A 827 -0.88 29.68 0.93
CA MET A 827 -0.21 28.40 0.72
C MET A 827 1.28 28.64 0.63
N ASP A 828 2.04 28.04 1.51
CA ASP A 828 3.47 28.29 1.72
C ASP A 828 4.12 26.99 2.23
N ASP A 829 5.14 26.47 1.52
CA ASP A 829 5.82 25.23 1.90
C ASP A 829 6.49 25.32 3.29
N ASP A 830 6.82 26.53 3.74
CA ASP A 830 7.35 26.81 5.09
C ASP A 830 6.24 27.15 6.11
N GLY A 831 4.98 27.04 5.72
CA GLY A 831 3.82 27.35 6.54
C GLY A 831 3.58 26.32 7.67
N ALA A 832 2.57 26.57 8.49
CA ALA A 832 2.10 25.61 9.47
C ALA A 832 1.25 24.50 8.81
N ALA A 833 1.17 23.35 9.43
CA ALA A 833 0.21 22.32 9.01
C ALA A 833 -1.22 22.88 9.00
N VAL A 834 -2.04 22.46 8.02
CA VAL A 834 -3.45 22.87 7.94
C VAL A 834 -4.15 22.61 9.28
N ALA A 835 -4.61 23.70 9.91
CA ALA A 835 -5.34 23.64 11.18
C ALA A 835 -6.56 24.56 11.08
N CYS A 836 -7.73 23.95 11.24
CA CYS A 836 -8.98 24.62 11.03
C CYS A 836 -9.48 25.27 12.33
N GLY A 837 -9.85 26.56 12.23
CA GLY A 837 -10.48 27.30 13.32
C GLY A 837 -12.00 27.13 13.33
N THR A 838 -12.61 27.48 14.44
CA THR A 838 -14.09 27.54 14.58
C THR A 838 -14.70 28.88 14.14
N SER A 839 -13.87 29.82 13.72
CA SER A 839 -14.30 31.13 13.22
C SER A 839 -14.31 31.14 11.69
N VAL A 840 -15.14 31.98 11.09
CA VAL A 840 -15.18 32.17 9.62
C VAL A 840 -14.30 33.36 9.25
N PRO A 841 -13.30 33.23 8.35
CA PRO A 841 -12.90 31.99 7.63
C PRO A 841 -12.21 30.96 8.53
N ALA A 842 -12.47 29.69 8.25
CA ALA A 842 -11.95 28.57 9.05
C ALA A 842 -10.46 28.30 8.82
N LEU A 843 -9.95 28.58 7.65
CA LEU A 843 -8.53 28.41 7.33
C LEU A 843 -7.89 29.80 7.10
N THR A 844 -6.87 30.12 7.91
CA THR A 844 -6.18 31.42 7.91
C THR A 844 -4.67 31.25 8.12
N GLY A 845 -3.89 32.30 7.81
CA GLY A 845 -2.45 32.33 8.02
C GLY A 845 -1.66 31.68 6.89
N ASN A 846 -0.39 31.37 7.16
CA ASN A 846 0.48 30.64 6.24
C ASN A 846 0.35 29.14 6.55
N VAL A 847 -0.06 28.36 5.56
CA VAL A 847 -0.30 26.92 5.70
C VAL A 847 0.37 26.13 4.59
N VAL A 848 0.84 24.93 4.93
CA VAL A 848 1.48 24.02 3.96
C VAL A 848 0.43 23.52 2.97
N PRO A 849 0.69 23.60 1.64
CA PRO A 849 -0.19 22.99 0.65
C PRO A 849 -0.16 21.45 0.71
N SER A 850 -1.20 20.80 0.17
CA SER A 850 -1.27 19.34 0.09
C SER A 850 -0.15 18.72 -0.76
N GLU A 851 0.27 19.42 -1.82
CA GLU A 851 1.45 19.10 -2.62
C GLU A 851 2.42 20.27 -2.61
N THR A 852 3.72 20.01 -2.47
CA THR A 852 4.73 21.06 -2.33
C THR A 852 4.89 21.92 -3.59
N LEU A 853 4.94 23.22 -3.40
CA LEU A 853 5.25 24.23 -4.42
C LEU A 853 6.75 24.22 -4.82
N THR A 854 7.63 23.67 -3.98
CA THR A 854 9.09 23.57 -4.21
C THR A 854 9.42 22.83 -5.51
N SER A 855 8.54 21.97 -6.02
CA SER A 855 8.70 21.31 -7.31
C SER A 855 8.78 22.27 -8.50
N LEU A 856 8.31 23.50 -8.33
CA LEU A 856 8.31 24.57 -9.32
C LEU A 856 9.58 25.44 -9.28
N ASN A 857 10.43 25.28 -8.26
CA ASN A 857 11.63 26.09 -8.10
C ASN A 857 12.62 25.89 -9.25
N GLY A 858 13.19 26.99 -9.76
CA GLY A 858 14.07 27.01 -10.91
C GLY A 858 13.36 27.10 -12.25
N LEU A 859 12.02 26.98 -12.30
CA LEU A 859 11.25 27.15 -13.53
C LEU A 859 10.98 28.62 -13.80
N ILE A 860 10.74 28.96 -15.09
CA ILE A 860 10.35 30.35 -15.49
C ILE A 860 8.86 30.52 -15.23
N ALA A 861 8.52 31.56 -14.47
CA ALA A 861 7.15 31.78 -14.02
C ALA A 861 6.23 32.38 -15.09
N ASP A 862 6.78 32.95 -16.17
CA ASP A 862 6.04 33.70 -17.17
C ASP A 862 4.98 32.89 -17.89
N GLY A 863 3.78 33.42 -17.96
CA GLY A 863 2.64 32.82 -18.63
C GLY A 863 1.36 32.89 -17.79
N THR A 864 0.33 32.22 -18.25
CA THR A 864 -0.95 32.19 -17.53
C THR A 864 -0.98 31.01 -16.61
N TRP A 865 -1.07 31.29 -15.33
CA TRP A 865 -1.40 30.33 -14.28
C TRP A 865 -2.91 30.26 -14.11
N THR A 866 -3.43 29.14 -13.65
CA THR A 866 -4.87 28.97 -13.41
C THR A 866 -5.10 28.36 -12.04
N LEU A 867 -5.82 29.09 -11.19
CA LEU A 867 -6.37 28.49 -9.97
C LEU A 867 -7.71 27.83 -10.33
N THR A 868 -7.89 26.58 -9.97
CA THR A 868 -9.14 25.85 -10.15
C THR A 868 -9.64 25.36 -8.80
N VAL A 869 -10.93 25.52 -8.56
CA VAL A 869 -11.63 24.96 -7.41
C VAL A 869 -12.67 24.00 -7.96
N ASP A 870 -12.50 22.71 -7.68
CA ASP A 870 -13.43 21.66 -8.06
C ASP A 870 -14.23 21.26 -6.82
N ASP A 871 -15.56 21.29 -6.93
CA ASP A 871 -16.50 20.79 -5.93
C ASP A 871 -17.33 19.67 -6.53
N PRO A 872 -17.04 18.39 -6.17
CA PRO A 872 -17.77 17.26 -6.69
C PRO A 872 -19.17 17.07 -6.07
N TYR A 873 -19.48 17.77 -4.99
CA TYR A 873 -20.69 17.52 -4.21
C TYR A 873 -21.83 18.47 -4.56
N ASN A 874 -23.01 18.22 -4.02
CA ASN A 874 -24.22 18.99 -4.29
C ASN A 874 -24.75 19.63 -3.00
N GLY A 875 -25.22 20.87 -3.09
CA GLY A 875 -25.85 21.54 -1.95
C GLY A 875 -25.09 22.77 -1.48
N ASP A 876 -23.78 22.73 -1.50
CA ASP A 876 -22.90 23.82 -1.09
C ASP A 876 -22.28 24.51 -2.31
N GLY A 877 -21.77 25.70 -2.13
CA GLY A 877 -21.16 26.45 -3.22
C GLY A 877 -20.51 27.72 -2.73
N GLY A 878 -19.89 28.45 -3.65
CA GLY A 878 -19.10 29.61 -3.23
C GLY A 878 -18.55 30.46 -4.36
N THR A 879 -17.48 31.19 -4.04
CA THR A 879 -16.83 32.08 -4.99
C THR A 879 -15.35 32.23 -4.68
N ILE A 880 -14.51 32.20 -5.71
CA ILE A 880 -13.11 32.61 -5.62
C ILE A 880 -13.09 34.14 -5.59
N ASN A 881 -12.88 34.72 -4.41
CA ASN A 881 -12.91 36.21 -4.23
C ASN A 881 -11.60 36.88 -4.68
N SER A 882 -10.47 36.24 -4.35
CA SER A 882 -9.16 36.68 -4.82
C SER A 882 -8.16 35.54 -4.82
N VAL A 883 -7.24 35.60 -5.76
CA VAL A 883 -6.04 34.75 -5.79
C VAL A 883 -4.85 35.63 -6.23
N LYS A 884 -3.72 35.43 -5.54
CA LYS A 884 -2.50 36.17 -5.82
C LYS A 884 -1.30 35.19 -5.73
N LEU A 885 -0.44 35.21 -6.76
CA LEU A 885 0.85 34.53 -6.70
C LEU A 885 1.88 35.51 -6.13
N ILE A 886 2.67 35.06 -5.17
CA ILE A 886 3.76 35.79 -4.53
C ILE A 886 5.04 35.06 -4.88
N ILE A 887 5.86 35.63 -5.77
CA ILE A 887 7.03 35.00 -6.33
C ILE A 887 8.31 35.65 -5.80
N CYS A 888 9.16 34.86 -5.15
CA CYS A 888 10.55 35.23 -4.94
C CYS A 888 11.35 34.86 -6.18
N ASN A 889 11.84 35.87 -6.91
CA ASN A 889 12.67 35.67 -8.09
C ASN A 889 14.10 35.30 -7.72
N ILE A 890 14.69 34.28 -8.34
CA ILE A 890 16.11 33.98 -8.22
C ILE A 890 16.92 34.91 -9.11
N GLN A 891 17.80 35.69 -8.51
CA GLN A 891 18.80 36.47 -9.22
C GLN A 891 20.15 35.74 -9.18
N LEU A 892 20.83 35.73 -10.33
CA LEU A 892 22.18 35.18 -10.39
C LEU A 892 23.13 36.06 -9.56
N PRO A 893 24.08 35.52 -8.80
CA PRO A 893 25.12 36.29 -8.15
C PRO A 893 25.92 37.05 -9.19
N LEU A 894 26.20 38.33 -8.93
CA LEU A 894 26.97 39.19 -9.83
C LEU A 894 28.48 38.84 -9.90
N SER A 895 28.93 37.79 -9.29
CA SER A 895 30.32 37.29 -9.35
C SER A 895 30.41 35.90 -9.97
N THR A 896 31.06 35.79 -11.09
CA THR A 896 31.54 34.49 -11.62
C THR A 896 32.83 34.12 -10.85
N VAL A 897 32.83 32.98 -10.16
CA VAL A 897 34.09 32.35 -9.75
C VAL A 897 34.72 31.78 -11.00
N ASP A 898 35.70 32.47 -11.47
CA ASP A 898 36.46 32.05 -12.66
C ASP A 898 37.46 30.98 -12.23
N THR A 899 37.07 29.71 -12.39
CA THR A 899 37.94 28.56 -12.10
C THR A 899 39.15 28.48 -13.05
N THR A 900 39.06 29.15 -14.19
CA THR A 900 40.13 29.21 -15.21
C THR A 900 41.34 29.99 -14.71
N PHE A 901 41.16 30.95 -13.80
CA PHE A 901 42.21 31.79 -13.23
C PHE A 901 42.46 31.50 -11.73
N SER A 902 42.42 30.24 -11.33
CA SER A 902 42.50 29.81 -9.92
C SER A 902 43.75 30.29 -9.16
N ASN A 903 44.83 30.57 -9.87
CA ASN A 903 46.12 31.04 -9.28
C ASN A 903 46.52 32.44 -9.70
N LEU A 904 45.59 33.20 -10.35
CA LEU A 904 45.82 34.61 -10.71
C LEU A 904 46.09 35.48 -9.49
N LYS A 905 47.18 36.22 -9.52
CA LYS A 905 47.49 37.21 -8.49
C LYS A 905 47.59 38.58 -9.09
N ILE A 906 46.96 39.55 -8.42
CA ILE A 906 47.00 40.96 -8.76
C ILE A 906 47.47 41.73 -7.53
N TYR A 907 48.67 42.29 -7.63
CA TYR A 907 49.30 42.88 -6.45
C TYR A 907 50.24 44.06 -6.80
N PRO A 908 50.45 45.01 -5.85
CA PRO A 908 49.69 45.20 -4.64
C PRO A 908 48.27 45.72 -4.95
N ASN A 909 47.32 45.38 -4.10
CA ASN A 909 45.96 45.91 -4.14
C ASN A 909 45.43 46.12 -2.71
N PRO A 910 45.36 47.34 -2.16
CA PRO A 910 45.53 48.63 -2.82
C PRO A 910 46.93 48.84 -3.38
N THR A 911 47.02 49.70 -4.41
CA THR A 911 48.28 50.11 -5.03
C THR A 911 48.50 51.64 -4.98
N SER A 912 49.75 52.08 -4.99
CA SER A 912 50.11 53.48 -5.14
C SER A 912 50.37 53.88 -6.59
N GLY A 913 50.27 53.01 -7.57
CA GLY A 913 50.39 53.34 -8.97
C GLY A 913 50.82 52.22 -9.92
N PHE A 914 51.40 51.14 -9.42
CA PHE A 914 51.77 49.98 -10.27
C PHE A 914 51.07 48.73 -9.78
N VAL A 915 50.51 47.98 -10.67
CA VAL A 915 49.83 46.71 -10.37
C VAL A 915 50.44 45.62 -11.19
N ASN A 916 50.97 44.62 -10.52
CA ASN A 916 51.45 43.39 -11.19
C ASN A 916 50.29 42.41 -11.36
N ILE A 917 50.27 41.73 -12.48
CA ILE A 917 49.30 40.70 -12.88
C ILE A 917 50.12 39.45 -13.12
N ASP A 918 49.89 38.43 -12.33
CA ASP A 918 50.54 37.12 -12.43
C ASP A 918 49.48 36.04 -12.74
N LEU A 919 49.54 35.49 -13.93
CA LEU A 919 48.63 34.48 -14.42
C LEU A 919 48.77 33.14 -13.67
N GLY A 920 49.74 33.01 -12.73
CA GLY A 920 49.98 31.82 -11.98
C GLY A 920 50.51 30.66 -12.84
N ASN A 921 49.78 29.57 -12.86
CA ASN A 921 50.19 28.35 -13.61
C ASN A 921 49.65 28.37 -15.07
N GLN A 922 49.07 29.44 -15.57
CA GLN A 922 48.56 29.54 -16.93
C GLN A 922 49.62 29.99 -17.90
N ASN A 923 49.63 29.33 -19.06
CA ASN A 923 50.44 29.79 -20.17
C ASN A 923 49.88 31.07 -20.75
N LEU A 924 50.78 31.98 -21.19
CA LEU A 924 50.39 33.17 -21.90
C LEU A 924 49.99 32.83 -23.33
N GLU A 925 48.73 33.14 -23.70
CA GLU A 925 48.24 32.99 -25.06
C GLU A 925 48.57 34.18 -25.93
N SER A 926 48.65 33.98 -27.27
CA SER A 926 49.08 35.00 -28.23
C SER A 926 48.24 36.27 -28.25
N ASN A 927 47.04 36.27 -27.67
CA ASN A 927 46.08 37.38 -27.62
C ASN A 927 45.71 37.79 -26.19
N SER A 928 46.64 37.68 -25.24
CA SER A 928 46.36 38.01 -23.86
C SER A 928 46.35 39.53 -23.66
N ILE A 929 45.21 40.05 -23.16
CA ILE A 929 44.97 41.49 -23.06
C ILE A 929 44.48 41.82 -21.66
N VAL A 930 44.99 42.90 -21.12
CA VAL A 930 44.52 43.55 -19.89
C VAL A 930 43.80 44.83 -20.23
N LYS A 931 42.55 44.96 -19.80
CA LYS A 931 41.73 46.20 -19.94
C LYS A 931 41.44 46.78 -18.59
N LEU A 932 41.68 48.11 -18.42
CA LEU A 932 41.34 48.82 -17.21
C LEU A 932 40.12 49.71 -17.47
N PHE A 933 39.16 49.68 -16.56
CA PHE A 933 37.92 50.44 -16.62
C PHE A 933 37.75 51.32 -15.36
N ASP A 934 37.08 52.44 -15.50
CA ASP A 934 36.52 53.15 -14.34
C ASP A 934 35.23 52.47 -13.82
N ILE A 935 34.69 53.00 -12.72
CA ILE A 935 33.48 52.46 -12.07
C ILE A 935 32.22 52.65 -12.93
N GLN A 936 32.27 53.41 -14.01
CA GLN A 936 31.19 53.61 -14.98
C GLN A 936 31.31 52.66 -16.17
N GLY A 937 32.31 51.78 -16.19
CA GLY A 937 32.54 50.78 -17.25
C GLY A 937 33.25 51.36 -18.48
N ARG A 938 33.80 52.58 -18.46
CA ARG A 938 34.57 53.18 -19.58
C ARG A 938 35.99 52.63 -19.55
N ILE A 939 36.50 52.19 -20.70
CA ILE A 939 37.89 51.75 -20.86
C ILE A 939 38.83 52.95 -20.68
N ILE A 940 39.73 52.80 -19.69
CA ILE A 940 40.78 53.78 -19.42
C ILE A 940 42.08 53.41 -20.18
N SER A 941 42.40 52.11 -20.17
CA SER A 941 43.63 51.59 -20.78
C SER A 941 43.43 50.17 -21.25
N THR A 942 44.13 49.82 -22.30
CA THR A 942 44.26 48.44 -22.79
C THR A 942 45.74 48.13 -23.01
N LYS A 943 46.19 47.01 -22.52
CA LYS A 943 47.60 46.57 -22.63
C LYS A 943 47.62 45.07 -23.02
N GLU A 944 48.42 44.75 -24.02
CA GLU A 944 48.76 43.38 -24.34
C GLU A 944 49.82 42.87 -23.34
N MET A 945 49.59 41.65 -22.81
CA MET A 945 50.56 41.01 -21.91
C MET A 945 51.69 40.39 -22.74
N LYS A 946 52.93 40.66 -22.32
CA LYS A 946 54.15 40.16 -22.97
C LYS A 946 54.73 38.92 -22.26
N THR A 947 54.40 38.77 -21.04
CA THR A 947 54.86 37.68 -20.15
C THR A 947 53.73 37.21 -19.22
N ALA A 948 53.82 35.99 -18.71
CA ALA A 948 52.83 35.45 -17.78
C ALA A 948 52.72 36.29 -16.47
N VAL A 949 53.76 37.05 -16.17
CA VAL A 949 53.78 38.08 -15.10
C VAL A 949 54.07 39.38 -15.78
N ASP A 950 53.12 40.31 -15.78
CA ASP A 950 53.25 41.65 -16.38
C ASP A 950 52.68 42.71 -15.40
N ASN A 951 52.85 43.97 -15.73
CA ASN A 951 52.37 45.09 -14.87
C ASN A 951 51.61 46.12 -15.65
N ILE A 952 50.73 46.86 -15.00
CA ILE A 952 50.06 48.07 -15.53
C ILE A 952 50.36 49.25 -14.65
N ASN A 953 50.73 50.36 -15.26
CA ASN A 953 51.00 51.62 -14.58
C ASN A 953 49.70 52.44 -14.58
N ILE A 954 49.19 52.77 -13.39
CA ILE A 954 47.99 53.59 -13.15
C ILE A 954 48.28 54.80 -12.27
N SER A 955 49.57 55.11 -12.10
CA SER A 955 50.00 56.21 -11.20
C SER A 955 49.51 57.57 -11.62
N ASN A 956 49.11 57.75 -12.85
CA ASN A 956 48.54 59.00 -13.41
C ASN A 956 47.03 59.18 -13.19
N LEU A 957 46.36 58.16 -12.68
CA LEU A 957 44.94 58.22 -12.39
C LEU A 957 44.66 58.75 -10.98
N SER A 958 43.46 59.23 -10.73
CA SER A 958 43.00 59.64 -9.40
C SER A 958 42.80 58.50 -8.45
N ASP A 959 42.97 58.76 -7.14
CA ASP A 959 42.63 57.74 -6.12
C ASP A 959 41.19 57.29 -6.27
N GLY A 960 40.97 55.99 -6.14
CA GLY A 960 39.65 55.39 -6.33
C GLY A 960 39.64 53.93 -6.68
N VAL A 961 38.46 53.43 -7.05
CA VAL A 961 38.23 52.06 -7.45
C VAL A 961 38.22 51.94 -8.95
N TYR A 962 38.98 50.98 -9.46
CA TYR A 962 39.05 50.61 -10.86
C TYR A 962 38.75 49.16 -11.06
N ILE A 963 38.29 48.79 -12.24
CA ILE A 963 38.01 47.41 -12.64
C ILE A 963 39.02 46.98 -13.71
N ILE A 964 39.70 45.88 -13.47
CA ILE A 964 40.61 45.29 -14.44
C ILE A 964 40.02 44.00 -14.99
N THR A 965 40.01 43.89 -16.29
CA THR A 965 39.63 42.63 -16.97
C THR A 965 40.85 42.06 -17.66
N ILE A 966 41.08 40.75 -17.45
CA ILE A 966 42.20 39.99 -18.04
C ILE A 966 41.58 38.98 -18.97
N GLU A 967 41.96 39.01 -20.24
CA GLU A 967 41.57 38.10 -21.29
C GLU A 967 42.82 37.30 -21.70
N ASN A 968 42.79 35.97 -21.63
CA ASN A 968 43.89 35.06 -21.99
C ASN A 968 43.35 33.92 -22.85
N GLY A 969 43.47 34.05 -24.16
CA GLY A 969 42.81 33.16 -25.11
C GLY A 969 41.29 33.29 -25.05
N SER A 970 40.61 32.18 -24.79
CA SER A 970 39.17 32.13 -24.60
C SER A 970 38.73 32.42 -23.14
N SER A 971 39.66 32.52 -22.22
CA SER A 971 39.41 32.76 -20.80
C SER A 971 39.42 34.25 -20.47
N LYS A 972 38.46 34.66 -19.62
CA LYS A 972 38.30 36.06 -19.22
C LYS A 972 37.97 36.13 -17.73
N THR A 973 38.64 37.03 -16.99
CA THR A 973 38.31 37.31 -15.59
C THR A 973 38.30 38.85 -15.34
N THR A 974 37.58 39.23 -14.29
CA THR A 974 37.46 40.65 -13.89
C THR A 974 37.76 40.76 -12.39
N LYS A 975 38.59 41.73 -12.03
CA LYS A 975 38.97 42.00 -10.63
C LYS A 975 38.90 43.50 -10.30
N LYS A 976 38.67 43.80 -9.05
CA LYS A 976 38.65 45.13 -8.50
C LYS A 976 40.08 45.54 -8.09
N ILE A 977 40.52 46.77 -8.44
CA ILE A 977 41.75 47.37 -7.98
C ILE A 977 41.42 48.68 -7.24
N VAL A 978 42.12 48.93 -6.18
CA VAL A 978 42.04 50.17 -5.41
C VAL A 978 43.35 50.96 -5.57
N LEU A 979 43.29 52.16 -6.14
CA LEU A 979 44.41 53.07 -6.17
C LEU A 979 44.33 54.01 -4.96
N ALA A 980 45.36 54.02 -4.15
CA ALA A 980 45.50 54.88 -2.99
C ALA A 980 46.97 55.31 -2.93
N LYS A 981 47.25 56.59 -3.24
CA LYS A 981 48.57 57.18 -3.29
C LYS A 981 49.03 57.66 -1.94
#